data_fab6ba51f614872b5fe25318c107b8e2
#
_entry.id   fab6ba51f614872b5fe25318c107b8e2
#
_cell.length_a   1.000
_cell.length_b   1.000
_cell.length_c   1.000
_cell.angle_alpha   90.00
_cell.angle_beta   90.00
_cell.angle_gamma   90.00
#
_symmetry.space_group_name_H-M   'P 1'
#
loop_
_entity.id
_entity.type
_entity.pdbx_description
1 polymer ?
#
loop_
_entity_poly.entity_id
_entity_poly.type
_entity_poly.pdbx_seq_one_letter_code
_entity_poly.pdbx_strand_id
1 'polypeptide(L)'
;MINNRMKKHGMTAYRTRATFLLPMALSLIICHLSLSPARAQRQLSSVPVGSVKWTGGFWGERFDVLSKTSLQSMWETWQTKEGKGFNNFLIASGEMQGEHHGPPFHDGDMYKWLEAVAAVYAINKDPELERIMDRFIGCVVKAQREDGYIHTPVIIAELNKKKKEQQDGNDDTVVGTATGTKKDKAFGNRLNFETYNLGHLITAGIVHKRATGKTTLFDAAVKAADFLYDFCQRAPEELAGNAICPSHYMAVAEMYRETGNKKYLELLKQFIDIRGMVENGTDDNQDRIPFRQQYNAMGHAVRANYLYAGVADLYLESGEEQLMKNLTSIWKDIVTRKMYINGACGALYDGTSPDGTNYTPDSIQKVHQSYGRPYQLPHSTAHNETCANIGNLFFNWRMLEATGDAKYADIVENCLYNSILCGISLDGEKYFYTNPLRMSDELPYTLRWPKERTKYISCFCCPPNTLRTLCEAQNYAYAISKDAIYVNLFGENTFTFKPDGKNEMTLAQHTQYPWDNKVLLEVVKAKKAVNTVIKLRIPGWCREVNVSVNGCPVPYDREKGYIAVNGKWKKGDVITYSMEMRTRIVEANPLVEESRGQVAVQRGPIIYCAESPDLGDIDIDDIAIPVDTKFTPVEVVIDGSRMIALEGEVVVRDEETWKGQLYREVSRKNERRTIRLIPYYAWGNRGKSEMTVWMPAVY
;
A
#
# COMPACT_ATOMS: atom_id res chain seq x y z
N MET A 1 23.81 -60.10 -17.37
CA MET A 1 24.15 -61.01 -18.51
C MET A 1 24.20 -60.15 -19.76
N ILE A 2 25.41 -60.08 -20.36
CA ILE A 2 25.73 -60.01 -21.80
C ILE A 2 25.40 -58.68 -22.45
N ASN A 3 26.31 -57.92 -22.87
CA ASN A 3 27.63 -57.81 -23.46
C ASN A 3 27.64 -56.88 -24.66
N ASN A 4 28.50 -55.88 -24.56
CA ASN A 4 29.41 -55.30 -25.56
C ASN A 4 29.20 -55.47 -27.06
N ARG A 5 29.39 -54.36 -27.80
CA ARG A 5 30.51 -54.24 -28.77
C ARG A 5 30.74 -52.83 -29.29
N MET A 6 31.98 -52.36 -29.10
CA MET A 6 32.61 -51.26 -29.82
C MET A 6 32.84 -51.59 -31.32
N LYS A 7 32.93 -50.59 -32.19
CA LYS A 7 33.89 -50.55 -33.28
C LYS A 7 34.37 -49.14 -33.60
N LYS A 8 35.66 -48.96 -33.54
CA LYS A 8 36.49 -47.86 -34.07
C LYS A 8 36.74 -48.06 -35.58
N HIS A 9 36.93 -46.96 -36.29
CA HIS A 9 37.83 -46.73 -37.45
C HIS A 9 37.61 -45.26 -37.88
N GLY A 10 38.56 -44.40 -38.17
CA GLY A 10 39.98 -44.47 -38.48
C GLY A 10 40.32 -43.24 -39.32
N MET A 11 41.37 -42.55 -38.96
CA MET A 11 41.91 -41.32 -39.56
C MET A 11 42.20 -41.40 -41.05
N THR A 12 42.12 -40.29 -41.76
CA THR A 12 43.19 -39.90 -42.70
C THR A 12 43.22 -38.36 -42.93
N ALA A 13 44.36 -37.78 -42.80
CA ALA A 13 44.70 -36.38 -43.07
C ALA A 13 45.16 -36.21 -44.54
N TYR A 14 44.88 -35.07 -45.16
CA TYR A 14 45.67 -34.53 -46.22
C TYR A 14 45.87 -33.01 -46.08
N ARG A 15 47.16 -32.60 -46.05
CA ARG A 15 47.65 -31.24 -46.19
C ARG A 15 47.79 -30.90 -47.67
N THR A 16 47.42 -29.68 -48.09
CA THR A 16 48.22 -28.91 -49.06
C THR A 16 48.02 -27.42 -48.90
N ARG A 17 49.12 -26.70 -49.02
CA ARG A 17 49.29 -25.23 -48.97
C ARG A 17 48.89 -24.60 -50.29
N ALA A 18 48.38 -23.36 -50.24
CA ALA A 18 48.83 -22.29 -51.15
C ALA A 18 48.31 -20.93 -50.65
N THR A 19 49.21 -20.02 -50.50
CA THR A 19 49.14 -18.58 -50.20
C THR A 19 48.54 -17.80 -51.37
N PHE A 20 47.66 -16.82 -51.08
CA PHE A 20 47.63 -15.56 -51.86
C PHE A 20 47.04 -14.44 -50.97
N LEU A 21 47.82 -13.35 -50.84
CA LEU A 21 47.48 -12.09 -50.19
C LEU A 21 46.73 -11.21 -51.17
N LEU A 22 45.59 -10.65 -50.74
CA LEU A 22 45.13 -9.32 -51.20
C LEU A 22 44.29 -8.66 -50.08
N PRO A 23 44.51 -7.37 -49.80
CA PRO A 23 43.78 -6.68 -48.74
C PRO A 23 42.43 -6.17 -49.25
N MET A 24 41.32 -6.62 -48.69
CA MET A 24 40.04 -5.96 -48.84
C MET A 24 39.73 -5.15 -47.59
N ALA A 25 39.73 -3.82 -47.77
CA ALA A 25 39.26 -2.87 -46.79
C ALA A 25 37.77 -3.15 -46.46
N LEU A 26 37.48 -3.71 -45.32
CA LEU A 26 36.13 -3.88 -44.80
C LEU A 26 35.76 -2.60 -44.06
N SER A 27 35.00 -1.72 -44.72
CA SER A 27 34.35 -0.58 -44.11
C SER A 27 33.38 -1.08 -43.01
N LEU A 28 33.75 -0.93 -41.74
CA LEU A 28 32.87 -1.04 -40.60
C LEU A 28 31.84 0.11 -40.67
N ILE A 29 30.68 -0.16 -41.24
CA ILE A 29 29.49 0.64 -41.00
C ILE A 29 29.05 0.32 -39.57
N ILE A 30 29.54 1.15 -38.63
CA ILE A 30 28.96 1.20 -37.27
C ILE A 30 27.57 1.84 -37.46
N CYS A 31 26.57 0.98 -37.58
CA CYS A 31 25.18 1.37 -37.38
C CYS A 31 25.08 1.85 -35.91
N HIS A 32 25.25 3.15 -35.69
CA HIS A 32 24.72 3.78 -34.51
C HIS A 32 23.18 3.62 -34.56
N LEU A 33 22.70 2.51 -34.03
CA LEU A 33 21.36 2.45 -33.51
C LEU A 33 21.31 3.50 -32.39
N SER A 34 20.91 4.70 -32.75
CA SER A 34 20.42 5.67 -31.79
C SER A 34 19.28 5.02 -31.06
N LEU A 35 19.56 4.45 -29.90
CA LEU A 35 18.55 4.13 -28.91
C LEU A 35 17.86 5.45 -28.61
N SER A 36 16.74 5.69 -29.30
CA SER A 36 15.80 6.73 -28.89
C SER A 36 15.53 6.50 -27.39
N PRO A 37 15.60 7.53 -26.55
CA PRO A 37 15.28 7.34 -25.14
C PRO A 37 13.92 6.68 -25.07
N ALA A 38 13.83 5.55 -24.36
CA ALA A 38 12.58 4.83 -24.13
C ALA A 38 11.57 5.87 -23.66
N ARG A 39 10.54 6.10 -24.43
CA ARG A 39 9.49 7.07 -24.12
C ARG A 39 8.73 6.51 -22.96
N ALA A 40 8.56 7.28 -21.87
CA ALA A 40 7.74 6.92 -20.73
C ALA A 40 6.47 6.22 -21.18
N GLN A 41 6.20 5.01 -20.67
CA GLN A 41 5.06 4.18 -21.12
C GLN A 41 3.81 4.43 -20.28
N ARG A 42 3.75 5.57 -19.60
CA ARG A 42 2.63 5.94 -18.75
C ARG A 42 1.36 6.14 -19.57
N GLN A 43 0.34 5.32 -19.31
CA GLN A 43 -0.97 5.45 -19.94
C GLN A 43 -1.83 6.49 -19.22
N LEU A 44 -1.74 6.52 -17.89
CA LEU A 44 -2.49 7.43 -17.03
C LEU A 44 -1.54 8.16 -16.07
N SER A 45 -1.95 9.31 -15.60
CA SER A 45 -1.28 10.09 -14.56
C SER A 45 -2.24 10.35 -13.41
N SER A 46 -1.71 10.37 -12.19
CA SER A 46 -2.43 10.83 -11.02
C SER A 46 -2.82 12.30 -11.16
N VAL A 47 -3.88 12.71 -10.46
CA VAL A 47 -4.35 14.08 -10.43
C VAL A 47 -3.52 14.94 -9.46
N PRO A 48 -3.43 16.28 -9.67
CA PRO A 48 -2.70 17.15 -8.76
C PRO A 48 -3.31 17.14 -7.34
N VAL A 49 -2.46 17.21 -6.32
CA VAL A 49 -2.86 17.33 -4.92
C VAL A 49 -3.79 18.54 -4.74
N GLY A 50 -4.92 18.35 -4.07
CA GLY A 50 -5.92 19.38 -3.82
C GLY A 50 -6.88 19.68 -4.99
N SER A 51 -6.73 19.00 -6.14
CA SER A 51 -7.65 19.15 -7.28
C SER A 51 -8.97 18.42 -7.10
N VAL A 52 -9.01 17.39 -6.26
CA VAL A 52 -10.22 16.64 -5.86
C VAL A 52 -10.55 16.94 -4.41
N LYS A 53 -11.82 17.20 -4.12
CA LYS A 53 -12.31 17.45 -2.76
C LYS A 53 -13.54 16.60 -2.49
N TRP A 54 -13.53 15.83 -1.41
CA TRP A 54 -14.75 15.23 -0.89
C TRP A 54 -15.68 16.34 -0.38
N THR A 55 -16.94 16.33 -0.79
CA THR A 55 -17.92 17.37 -0.44
C THR A 55 -19.04 16.86 0.46
N GLY A 56 -19.10 15.55 0.68
CA GLY A 56 -20.08 14.89 1.54
C GLY A 56 -20.06 13.38 1.36
N GLY A 57 -21.14 12.73 1.82
CA GLY A 57 -21.31 11.28 1.75
C GLY A 57 -20.24 10.51 2.51
N PHE A 58 -20.10 9.23 2.21
CA PHE A 58 -19.22 8.32 2.93
C PHE A 58 -17.78 8.84 3.11
N TRP A 59 -17.14 9.23 2.01
CA TRP A 59 -15.75 9.70 2.08
C TRP A 59 -15.62 11.09 2.69
N GLY A 60 -16.63 11.96 2.52
CA GLY A 60 -16.65 13.26 3.17
C GLY A 60 -16.72 13.16 4.69
N GLU A 61 -17.57 12.26 5.23
CA GLU A 61 -17.65 11.99 6.66
C GLU A 61 -16.34 11.40 7.21
N ARG A 62 -15.71 10.48 6.48
CA ARG A 62 -14.41 9.92 6.88
C ARG A 62 -13.32 11.00 6.85
N PHE A 63 -13.25 11.81 5.80
CA PHE A 63 -12.29 12.91 5.70
C PHE A 63 -12.47 13.93 6.83
N ASP A 64 -13.71 14.21 7.23
CA ASP A 64 -14.01 15.09 8.36
C ASP A 64 -13.44 14.54 9.68
N VAL A 65 -13.63 13.25 9.96
CA VAL A 65 -13.03 12.59 11.14
C VAL A 65 -11.49 12.66 11.10
N LEU A 66 -10.90 12.33 9.94
CA LEU A 66 -9.45 12.35 9.78
C LEU A 66 -8.88 13.75 9.99
N SER A 67 -9.48 14.77 9.37
CA SER A 67 -8.99 16.15 9.40
C SER A 67 -9.22 16.85 10.75
N LYS A 68 -10.34 16.57 11.43
CA LYS A 68 -10.73 17.25 12.67
C LYS A 68 -10.28 16.55 13.94
N THR A 69 -10.13 15.21 13.88
CA THR A 69 -9.83 14.39 15.06
C THR A 69 -8.49 13.66 14.94
N SER A 70 -8.31 12.85 13.88
CA SER A 70 -7.21 11.89 13.82
C SER A 70 -5.84 12.57 13.73
N LEU A 71 -5.70 13.65 12.95
CA LEU A 71 -4.44 14.38 12.84
C LEU A 71 -3.99 14.95 14.18
N GLN A 72 -4.91 15.55 14.93
CA GLN A 72 -4.64 16.14 16.24
C GLN A 72 -4.34 15.06 17.29
N SER A 73 -5.17 14.02 17.38
CA SER A 73 -4.99 12.89 18.30
C SER A 73 -3.62 12.22 18.11
N MET A 74 -3.17 12.05 16.85
CA MET A 74 -1.86 11.50 16.54
C MET A 74 -0.72 12.47 16.91
N TRP A 75 -0.89 13.78 16.68
CA TRP A 75 0.08 14.78 17.09
C TRP A 75 0.29 14.78 18.62
N GLU A 76 -0.81 14.66 19.39
CA GLU A 76 -0.76 14.53 20.84
C GLU A 76 -0.05 13.23 21.25
N THR A 77 -0.36 12.11 20.57
CA THR A 77 0.30 10.82 20.81
C THR A 77 1.81 10.91 20.64
N TRP A 78 2.31 11.61 19.63
CA TRP A 78 3.75 11.82 19.39
C TRP A 78 4.47 12.61 20.52
N GLN A 79 3.74 13.30 21.37
CA GLN A 79 4.26 14.08 22.50
C GLN A 79 4.13 13.36 23.84
N THR A 80 3.45 12.21 23.91
CA THR A 80 3.31 11.41 25.15
C THR A 80 4.62 10.71 25.53
N LYS A 81 4.61 10.07 26.71
CA LYS A 81 5.75 9.27 27.18
C LYS A 81 6.00 8.03 26.33
N GLU A 82 4.95 7.47 25.76
CA GLU A 82 5.00 6.29 24.90
C GLU A 82 5.43 6.67 23.47
N GLY A 83 4.85 7.74 22.91
CA GLY A 83 5.10 8.19 21.55
C GLY A 83 6.48 8.80 21.36
N LYS A 84 6.79 9.86 22.08
CA LYS A 84 8.06 10.63 22.08
C LYS A 84 8.71 10.92 20.72
N GLY A 85 8.03 10.67 19.62
CA GLY A 85 8.60 10.86 18.29
C GLY A 85 9.02 12.30 18.04
N PHE A 86 8.19 13.27 18.41
CA PHE A 86 8.52 14.69 18.28
C PHE A 86 9.68 15.10 19.21
N ASN A 87 9.78 14.55 20.41
CA ASN A 87 10.86 14.83 21.33
C ASN A 87 12.24 14.43 20.77
N ASN A 88 12.33 13.34 20.00
CA ASN A 88 13.56 12.95 19.33
C ASN A 88 14.04 14.05 18.36
N PHE A 89 13.14 14.70 17.64
CA PHE A 89 13.49 15.84 16.78
C PHE A 89 13.88 17.09 17.56
N LEU A 90 13.26 17.36 18.70
CA LEU A 90 13.68 18.45 19.60
C LEU A 90 15.09 18.22 20.13
N ILE A 91 15.44 17.00 20.48
CA ILE A 91 16.79 16.63 20.94
C ILE A 91 17.79 16.72 19.78
N ALA A 92 17.47 16.15 18.63
CA ALA A 92 18.33 16.16 17.46
C ALA A 92 18.58 17.58 16.92
N SER A 93 17.59 18.49 17.05
CA SER A 93 17.73 19.91 16.68
C SER A 93 18.47 20.76 17.72
N GLY A 94 18.81 20.18 18.88
CA GLY A 94 19.48 20.88 20.00
C GLY A 94 18.55 21.73 20.88
N GLU A 95 17.23 21.67 20.66
CA GLU A 95 16.23 22.42 21.44
C GLU A 95 15.91 21.76 22.78
N MET A 96 16.21 20.47 22.92
CA MET A 96 16.03 19.70 24.14
C MET A 96 17.27 18.81 24.39
N GLN A 97 17.51 18.43 25.63
CA GLN A 97 18.52 17.44 26.00
C GLN A 97 17.86 16.10 26.30
N GLY A 98 18.53 15.00 26.00
CA GLY A 98 18.03 13.66 26.28
C GLY A 98 18.66 12.56 25.42
N GLU A 99 18.14 11.38 25.60
CA GLU A 99 18.47 10.20 24.78
C GLU A 99 17.36 9.93 23.76
N HIS A 100 17.68 9.23 22.69
CA HIS A 100 16.69 8.76 21.72
C HIS A 100 15.72 7.77 22.39
N HIS A 101 14.43 7.87 22.06
CA HIS A 101 13.40 7.01 22.59
C HIS A 101 12.57 6.36 21.48
N GLY A 102 12.23 5.09 21.71
CA GLY A 102 11.39 4.30 20.79
C GLY A 102 12.17 3.67 19.63
N PRO A 103 11.45 3.06 18.68
CA PRO A 103 12.05 2.41 17.52
C PRO A 103 12.78 3.38 16.58
N PRO A 104 13.84 2.95 15.90
CA PRO A 104 14.64 3.82 15.02
C PRO A 104 13.89 4.27 13.74
N PHE A 105 12.74 3.66 13.43
CA PHE A 105 11.90 4.06 12.30
C PHE A 105 10.83 5.12 12.64
N HIS A 106 10.77 5.64 13.86
CA HIS A 106 9.85 6.70 14.25
C HIS A 106 10.03 7.99 13.45
N ASP A 107 11.23 8.28 12.94
CA ASP A 107 11.43 9.44 12.07
C ASP A 107 10.54 9.35 10.82
N GLY A 108 10.55 8.18 10.16
CA GLY A 108 9.69 7.92 9.00
C GLY A 108 8.20 7.97 9.33
N ASP A 109 7.83 7.54 10.54
CA ASP A 109 6.43 7.58 11.00
C ASP A 109 5.96 9.02 11.22
N MET A 110 6.82 9.89 11.77
CA MET A 110 6.57 11.33 11.87
C MET A 110 6.44 12.01 10.50
N TYR A 111 7.25 11.63 9.53
CA TYR A 111 7.15 12.15 8.16
C TYR A 111 5.86 11.72 7.46
N LYS A 112 5.36 10.51 7.70
CA LYS A 112 4.05 10.09 7.19
C LYS A 112 2.90 10.91 7.79
N TRP A 113 2.98 11.20 9.09
CA TRP A 113 2.01 12.10 9.71
C TRP A 113 2.07 13.49 9.08
N LEU A 114 3.25 14.05 8.84
CA LEU A 114 3.44 15.34 8.17
C LEU A 114 2.86 15.35 6.75
N GLU A 115 3.04 14.25 6.00
CA GLU A 115 2.43 14.04 4.68
C GLU A 115 0.90 14.11 4.76
N ALA A 116 0.28 13.44 5.75
CA ALA A 116 -1.16 13.49 5.97
C ALA A 116 -1.65 14.91 6.29
N VAL A 117 -0.94 15.63 7.16
CA VAL A 117 -1.25 17.04 7.49
C VAL A 117 -1.18 17.93 6.25
N ALA A 118 -0.14 17.76 5.43
CA ALA A 118 0.02 18.53 4.19
C ALA A 118 -1.09 18.21 3.17
N ALA A 119 -1.50 16.95 3.05
CA ALA A 119 -2.59 16.53 2.17
C ALA A 119 -3.93 17.16 2.59
N VAL A 120 -4.24 17.19 3.88
CA VAL A 120 -5.46 17.84 4.40
C VAL A 120 -5.38 19.36 4.24
N TYR A 121 -4.22 19.97 4.51
CA TYR A 121 -4.01 21.41 4.28
C TYR A 121 -4.20 21.80 2.81
N ALA A 122 -3.84 20.94 1.87
CA ALA A 122 -4.09 21.21 0.44
C ALA A 122 -5.58 21.44 0.13
N ILE A 123 -6.47 20.83 0.91
CA ILE A 123 -7.93 20.88 0.74
C ILE A 123 -8.55 22.04 1.51
N ASN A 124 -8.26 22.19 2.81
CA ASN A 124 -8.98 23.07 3.72
C ASN A 124 -8.25 24.41 4.02
N LYS A 125 -6.92 24.46 3.79
CA LYS A 125 -6.08 25.64 4.06
C LYS A 125 -6.15 26.12 5.52
N ASP A 126 -6.29 25.20 6.47
CA ASP A 126 -6.34 25.50 7.88
C ASP A 126 -5.00 26.07 8.38
N PRO A 127 -4.95 27.30 8.92
CA PRO A 127 -3.72 27.95 9.36
C PRO A 127 -3.07 27.24 10.57
N GLU A 128 -3.84 26.50 11.38
CA GLU A 128 -3.29 25.76 12.50
C GLU A 128 -2.49 24.55 12.01
N LEU A 129 -2.95 23.83 10.98
CA LEU A 129 -2.17 22.76 10.35
C LEU A 129 -0.87 23.30 9.76
N GLU A 130 -0.92 24.48 9.14
CA GLU A 130 0.30 25.13 8.62
C GLU A 130 1.29 25.46 9.75
N ARG A 131 0.82 26.02 10.86
CA ARG A 131 1.64 26.36 12.03
C ARG A 131 2.32 25.10 12.62
N ILE A 132 1.59 24.00 12.74
CA ILE A 132 2.13 22.74 13.28
C ILE A 132 3.17 22.15 12.31
N MET A 133 2.90 22.16 11.00
CA MET A 133 3.88 21.74 10.00
C MET A 133 5.15 22.58 10.07
N ASP A 134 5.05 23.89 10.08
CA ASP A 134 6.22 24.80 10.15
C ASP A 134 7.03 24.58 11.43
N ARG A 135 6.38 24.30 12.56
CA ARG A 135 7.06 23.97 13.83
C ARG A 135 7.87 22.69 13.72
N PHE A 136 7.31 21.62 13.16
CA PHE A 136 8.00 20.34 12.99
C PHE A 136 9.11 20.46 11.93
N ILE A 137 8.84 21.09 10.79
CA ILE A 137 9.81 21.31 9.72
C ILE A 137 11.03 22.08 10.23
N GLY A 138 10.83 23.08 11.09
CA GLY A 138 11.93 23.81 11.73
C GLY A 138 12.88 22.91 12.49
N CYS A 139 12.38 21.90 13.22
CA CYS A 139 13.21 20.91 13.91
C CYS A 139 13.94 19.99 12.93
N VAL A 140 13.25 19.53 11.87
CA VAL A 140 13.85 18.65 10.84
C VAL A 140 15.05 19.33 10.17
N VAL A 141 14.89 20.59 9.73
CA VAL A 141 15.94 21.35 9.05
C VAL A 141 17.16 21.60 9.96
N LYS A 142 16.92 21.91 11.24
CA LYS A 142 18.00 22.10 12.22
C LYS A 142 18.73 20.78 12.55
N ALA A 143 18.02 19.67 12.56
CA ALA A 143 18.60 18.36 12.85
C ALA A 143 19.39 17.78 11.67
N GLN A 144 19.09 18.21 10.43
CA GLN A 144 19.74 17.68 9.23
C GLN A 144 21.21 18.13 9.16
N ARG A 145 22.12 17.18 8.89
CA ARG A 145 23.54 17.43 8.69
C ARG A 145 23.79 18.18 7.36
N GLU A 146 24.95 18.80 7.24
CA GLU A 146 25.36 19.52 6.03
C GLU A 146 25.40 18.62 4.78
N ASP A 147 25.80 17.34 4.95
CA ASP A 147 25.81 16.34 3.88
C ASP A 147 24.41 15.83 3.48
N GLY A 148 23.35 16.31 4.14
CA GLY A 148 21.97 15.95 3.86
C GLY A 148 21.45 14.76 4.66
N TYR A 149 22.30 14.06 5.42
CA TYR A 149 21.88 12.97 6.29
C TYR A 149 21.01 13.44 7.43
N ILE A 150 19.96 12.70 7.75
CA ILE A 150 19.12 12.90 8.94
C ILE A 150 18.57 11.55 9.41
N HIS A 151 18.85 11.24 10.69
CA HIS A 151 18.32 10.11 11.41
C HIS A 151 18.48 10.35 12.90
N THR A 152 17.39 10.60 13.61
CA THR A 152 17.46 11.09 14.99
C THR A 152 18.24 10.19 15.94
N PRO A 153 18.17 8.83 15.88
CA PRO A 153 18.98 7.97 16.74
C PRO A 153 20.50 8.21 16.62
N VAL A 154 20.99 8.33 15.39
CA VAL A 154 22.42 8.54 15.10
C VAL A 154 22.84 9.96 15.50
N ILE A 155 22.06 10.97 15.14
CA ILE A 155 22.37 12.38 15.44
C ILE A 155 22.39 12.60 16.96
N ILE A 156 21.43 12.06 17.70
CA ILE A 156 21.38 12.19 19.17
C ILE A 156 22.59 11.51 19.82
N ALA A 157 22.99 10.33 19.33
CA ALA A 157 24.18 9.64 19.82
C ALA A 157 25.45 10.46 19.56
N GLU A 158 25.61 11.06 18.38
CA GLU A 158 26.73 11.96 18.05
C GLU A 158 26.75 13.20 18.95
N LEU A 159 25.61 13.85 19.19
CA LEU A 159 25.50 15.02 20.05
C LEU A 159 25.89 14.69 21.50
N ASN A 160 25.41 13.57 22.03
CA ASN A 160 25.71 13.14 23.40
C ASN A 160 27.19 12.75 23.56
N LYS A 161 27.80 12.13 22.54
CA LYS A 161 29.24 11.84 22.54
C LYS A 161 30.09 13.12 22.58
N LYS A 162 29.80 14.09 21.72
CA LYS A 162 30.50 15.39 21.70
C LYS A 162 30.42 16.12 23.03
N LYS A 163 29.26 16.06 23.74
CA LYS A 163 29.10 16.67 25.08
C LYS A 163 29.94 15.97 26.12
N LYS A 164 30.02 14.63 26.13
CA LYS A 164 30.90 13.88 27.05
C LYS A 164 32.35 14.21 26.81
N GLU A 165 32.82 14.24 25.57
CA GLU A 165 34.20 14.63 25.21
C GLU A 165 34.54 16.06 25.67
N GLN A 166 33.58 17.00 25.61
CA GLN A 166 33.76 18.36 26.13
C GLN A 166 33.77 18.45 27.64
N GLN A 167 33.06 17.56 28.37
CA GLN A 167 33.04 17.50 29.81
C GLN A 167 34.28 16.80 30.39
N ASP A 168 34.78 15.77 29.70
CA ASP A 168 35.96 14.98 30.09
C ASP A 168 37.27 15.62 29.63
N GLY A 169 37.23 16.70 28.84
CA GLY A 169 38.38 17.37 28.19
C GLY A 169 39.38 18.09 29.11
N ASN A 170 39.42 17.75 30.41
CA ASN A 170 40.43 18.22 31.37
C ASN A 170 41.37 17.10 31.88
N ASP A 171 41.34 15.90 31.30
CA ASP A 171 42.24 14.81 31.68
C ASP A 171 43.00 14.26 30.45
N ASP A 172 44.23 14.73 30.30
CA ASP A 172 45.14 14.42 29.17
C ASP A 172 45.75 12.99 29.22
N THR A 173 45.12 12.02 29.87
CA THR A 173 45.73 10.71 30.16
C THR A 173 44.89 9.48 29.72
N VAL A 174 44.07 9.58 28.70
CA VAL A 174 43.50 8.36 28.11
C VAL A 174 43.69 8.34 26.60
N VAL A 175 44.76 7.70 26.16
CA VAL A 175 44.85 7.14 24.81
C VAL A 175 43.78 6.05 24.68
N GLY A 176 42.54 6.45 24.46
CA GLY A 176 41.38 5.60 24.36
C GLY A 176 41.17 5.14 22.94
N THR A 177 41.26 3.87 22.72
CA THR A 177 40.75 3.13 21.60
C THR A 177 39.38 3.68 21.13
N ALA A 178 39.31 4.13 19.90
CA ALA A 178 38.08 4.53 19.22
C ALA A 178 37.15 3.29 19.04
N THR A 179 36.38 2.97 20.05
CA THR A 179 35.29 1.99 19.99
C THR A 179 33.96 2.72 19.71
N GLY A 180 33.92 3.50 18.61
CA GLY A 180 32.63 3.84 18.02
C GLY A 180 31.98 2.54 17.57
N THR A 181 30.91 2.12 18.20
CA THR A 181 30.18 0.94 17.74
C THR A 181 29.67 1.21 16.34
N LYS A 182 29.66 0.19 15.44
CA LYS A 182 29.09 0.32 14.09
C LYS A 182 27.67 0.91 14.08
N LYS A 183 26.99 0.89 15.23
CA LYS A 183 25.63 1.41 15.43
C LYS A 183 25.52 2.93 15.32
N ASP A 184 26.59 3.66 15.57
CA ASP A 184 26.58 5.14 15.65
C ASP A 184 26.98 5.82 14.33
N LYS A 185 27.07 5.07 13.22
CA LYS A 185 27.39 5.58 11.89
C LYS A 185 26.16 5.47 10.98
N ALA A 186 26.06 6.42 10.04
CA ALA A 186 25.13 6.31 8.92
C ALA A 186 25.29 4.94 8.22
N PHE A 187 24.18 4.23 8.06
CA PHE A 187 24.12 2.86 7.52
C PHE A 187 24.95 1.80 8.27
N GLY A 188 25.35 2.06 9.49
CA GLY A 188 26.11 1.11 10.31
C GLY A 188 25.30 -0.08 10.84
N ASN A 189 23.97 0.01 10.83
CA ASN A 189 23.06 -1.04 11.28
C ASN A 189 21.80 -1.08 10.42
N ARG A 190 21.56 -2.22 9.75
CA ARG A 190 20.38 -2.42 8.89
C ARG A 190 19.04 -2.21 9.61
N LEU A 191 18.98 -2.40 10.93
CA LEU A 191 17.78 -2.21 11.75
C LEU A 191 17.53 -0.74 12.12
N ASN A 192 18.36 0.19 11.68
CA ASN A 192 18.10 1.62 11.80
C ASN A 192 17.04 2.11 10.79
N PHE A 193 16.75 1.34 9.75
CA PHE A 193 15.74 1.70 8.74
C PHE A 193 15.98 3.06 8.07
N GLU A 194 17.22 3.44 7.85
CA GLU A 194 17.58 4.79 7.37
C GLU A 194 16.99 5.09 5.98
N THR A 195 17.05 4.13 5.05
CA THR A 195 16.43 4.29 3.73
C THR A 195 14.90 4.48 3.81
N TYR A 196 14.25 3.84 4.79
CA TYR A 196 12.84 4.03 5.06
C TYR A 196 12.55 5.45 5.55
N ASN A 197 13.29 5.92 6.54
CA ASN A 197 13.13 7.26 7.09
C ASN A 197 13.38 8.35 6.05
N LEU A 198 14.50 8.26 5.32
CA LEU A 198 14.84 9.22 4.26
C LEU A 198 13.81 9.19 3.11
N GLY A 199 13.30 8.02 2.74
CA GLY A 199 12.23 7.88 1.75
C GLY A 199 10.96 8.62 2.16
N HIS A 200 10.52 8.48 3.42
CA HIS A 200 9.35 9.21 3.90
C HIS A 200 9.58 10.72 4.04
N LEU A 201 10.78 11.16 4.42
CA LEU A 201 11.14 12.58 4.37
C LEU A 201 11.01 13.16 2.96
N ILE A 202 11.55 12.45 1.96
CA ILE A 202 11.51 12.88 0.56
C ILE A 202 10.06 13.00 0.09
N THR A 203 9.22 12.00 0.37
CA THR A 203 7.79 12.04 0.00
C THR A 203 7.07 13.18 0.70
N ALA A 204 7.24 13.34 2.01
CA ALA A 204 6.62 14.43 2.77
C ALA A 204 7.04 15.81 2.25
N GLY A 205 8.32 15.98 1.88
CA GLY A 205 8.84 17.23 1.30
C GLY A 205 8.17 17.60 -0.02
N ILE A 206 7.94 16.62 -0.89
CA ILE A 206 7.27 16.80 -2.17
C ILE A 206 5.79 17.14 -1.96
N VAL A 207 5.06 16.37 -1.12
CA VAL A 207 3.65 16.60 -0.85
C VAL A 207 3.44 17.97 -0.18
N HIS A 208 4.29 18.33 0.80
CA HIS A 208 4.24 19.63 1.46
C HIS A 208 4.43 20.78 0.46
N LYS A 209 5.43 20.69 -0.43
CA LYS A 209 5.64 21.70 -1.50
C LYS A 209 4.42 21.82 -2.40
N ARG A 210 3.85 20.71 -2.85
CA ARG A 210 2.65 20.68 -3.70
C ARG A 210 1.43 21.28 -2.99
N ALA A 211 1.31 21.07 -1.68
CA ALA A 211 0.19 21.55 -0.87
C ALA A 211 0.28 23.04 -0.51
N THR A 212 1.49 23.54 -0.20
CA THR A 212 1.72 24.88 0.37
C THR A 212 2.41 25.84 -0.58
N GLY A 213 3.21 25.35 -1.51
CA GLY A 213 4.16 26.14 -2.32
C GLY A 213 5.48 26.47 -1.61
N LYS A 214 5.61 26.16 -0.30
CA LYS A 214 6.85 26.37 0.48
C LYS A 214 7.91 25.32 0.12
N THR A 215 9.18 25.69 0.10
CA THR A 215 10.28 24.80 -0.30
C THR A 215 11.15 24.32 0.85
N THR A 216 11.02 24.86 2.05
CA THR A 216 11.92 24.58 3.19
C THR A 216 12.08 23.06 3.45
N LEU A 217 10.99 22.30 3.53
CA LEU A 217 11.05 20.85 3.69
C LEU A 217 11.50 20.15 2.40
N PHE A 218 11.11 20.69 1.25
CA PHE A 218 11.53 20.17 -0.05
C PHE A 218 13.04 20.28 -0.25
N ASP A 219 13.65 21.41 0.15
CA ASP A 219 15.10 21.61 0.08
C ASP A 219 15.84 20.61 0.99
N ALA A 220 15.30 20.31 2.17
CA ALA A 220 15.81 19.24 3.04
C ALA A 220 15.65 17.84 2.40
N ALA A 221 14.53 17.60 1.73
CA ALA A 221 14.28 16.36 0.99
C ALA A 221 15.24 16.18 -0.20
N VAL A 222 15.56 17.27 -0.92
CA VAL A 222 16.57 17.26 -2.00
C VAL A 222 17.94 16.88 -1.44
N LYS A 223 18.38 17.50 -0.33
CA LYS A 223 19.64 17.14 0.32
C LYS A 223 19.68 15.67 0.75
N ALA A 224 18.57 15.15 1.28
CA ALA A 224 18.49 13.73 1.66
C ALA A 224 18.58 12.79 0.43
N ALA A 225 17.95 13.16 -0.67
CA ALA A 225 18.04 12.40 -1.93
C ALA A 225 19.46 12.46 -2.54
N ASP A 226 20.12 13.62 -2.43
CA ASP A 226 21.52 13.80 -2.85
C ASP A 226 22.48 12.96 -2.00
N PHE A 227 22.28 12.95 -0.69
CA PHE A 227 23.03 12.08 0.21
C PHE A 227 22.89 10.60 -0.17
N LEU A 228 21.65 10.14 -0.46
CA LEU A 228 21.44 8.76 -0.91
C LEU A 228 22.12 8.45 -2.24
N TYR A 229 22.10 9.40 -3.19
CA TYR A 229 22.80 9.27 -4.46
C TYR A 229 24.32 9.12 -4.26
N ASP A 230 24.92 10.06 -3.53
CA ASP A 230 26.36 10.06 -3.27
C ASP A 230 26.81 8.81 -2.48
N PHE A 231 25.98 8.37 -1.52
CA PHE A 231 26.26 7.15 -0.76
C PHE A 231 26.17 5.91 -1.66
N CYS A 232 25.18 5.84 -2.56
CA CYS A 232 25.04 4.74 -3.52
C CYS A 232 26.24 4.66 -4.49
N GLN A 233 26.78 5.81 -4.95
CA GLN A 233 27.97 5.83 -5.80
C GLN A 233 29.22 5.33 -5.07
N ARG A 234 29.35 5.66 -3.80
CA ARG A 234 30.52 5.39 -2.98
C ARG A 234 30.54 4.00 -2.36
N ALA A 235 29.39 3.48 -1.91
CA ALA A 235 29.27 2.25 -1.14
C ALA A 235 27.97 1.49 -1.47
N PRO A 236 27.78 1.04 -2.73
CA PRO A 236 26.53 0.40 -3.16
C PRO A 236 26.23 -0.90 -2.40
N GLU A 237 27.23 -1.70 -2.07
CA GLU A 237 27.07 -2.96 -1.32
C GLU A 237 26.60 -2.71 0.12
N GLU A 238 27.17 -1.70 0.80
CA GLU A 238 26.76 -1.32 2.15
C GLU A 238 25.32 -0.80 2.14
N LEU A 239 24.95 0.03 1.15
CA LEU A 239 23.58 0.49 0.98
C LEU A 239 22.63 -0.67 0.72
N ALA A 240 22.97 -1.61 -0.16
CA ALA A 240 22.17 -2.79 -0.45
C ALA A 240 21.89 -3.61 0.82
N GLY A 241 22.90 -3.85 1.66
CA GLY A 241 22.77 -4.57 2.93
C GLY A 241 21.87 -3.87 3.95
N ASN A 242 21.72 -2.56 3.87
CA ASN A 242 20.94 -1.74 4.80
C ASN A 242 19.57 -1.29 4.24
N ALA A 243 19.27 -1.54 2.96
CA ALA A 243 18.04 -1.09 2.31
C ALA A 243 16.85 -2.02 2.62
N ILE A 244 16.41 -2.08 3.87
CA ILE A 244 15.19 -2.77 4.26
C ILE A 244 14.01 -1.79 4.39
N CYS A 245 12.78 -2.25 4.16
CA CYS A 245 11.55 -1.43 4.08
C CYS A 245 11.65 -0.34 3.00
N PRO A 246 11.46 -0.69 1.73
CA PRO A 246 11.85 0.11 0.56
C PRO A 246 10.88 1.25 0.19
N SER A 247 10.61 2.20 1.09
CA SER A 247 9.83 3.40 0.80
C SER A 247 10.60 4.40 -0.11
N HIS A 248 11.92 4.36 -0.09
CA HIS A 248 12.80 5.26 -0.82
C HIS A 248 12.69 5.13 -2.36
N TYR A 249 12.30 3.96 -2.90
CA TYR A 249 12.11 3.80 -4.35
C TYR A 249 11.04 4.74 -4.90
N MET A 250 9.83 4.72 -4.31
CA MET A 250 8.74 5.61 -4.72
C MET A 250 9.10 7.08 -4.52
N ALA A 251 9.81 7.39 -3.43
CA ALA A 251 10.23 8.74 -3.09
C ALA A 251 11.19 9.34 -4.13
N VAL A 252 12.22 8.61 -4.55
CA VAL A 252 13.17 9.12 -5.56
C VAL A 252 12.56 9.17 -6.96
N ALA A 253 11.58 8.29 -7.27
CA ALA A 253 10.80 8.39 -8.50
C ALA A 253 10.01 9.71 -8.55
N GLU A 254 9.33 10.07 -7.45
CA GLU A 254 8.63 11.35 -7.34
C GLU A 254 9.59 12.55 -7.33
N MET A 255 10.79 12.42 -6.73
CA MET A 255 11.81 13.46 -6.78
C MET A 255 12.30 13.70 -8.23
N TYR A 256 12.46 12.62 -9.02
CA TYR A 256 12.73 12.75 -10.45
C TYR A 256 11.61 13.49 -11.17
N ARG A 257 10.36 13.14 -10.94
CA ARG A 257 9.17 13.79 -11.55
C ARG A 257 9.05 15.24 -11.18
N GLU A 258 9.38 15.60 -9.94
CA GLU A 258 9.26 16.95 -9.41
C GLU A 258 10.37 17.89 -9.90
N THR A 259 11.58 17.35 -10.11
CA THR A 259 12.78 18.15 -10.45
C THR A 259 13.21 18.02 -11.90
N GLY A 260 12.85 16.95 -12.60
CA GLY A 260 13.39 16.59 -13.91
C GLY A 260 14.87 16.16 -13.90
N ASN A 261 15.49 16.04 -12.71
CA ASN A 261 16.91 15.73 -12.59
C ASN A 261 17.15 14.22 -12.75
N LYS A 262 17.81 13.85 -13.83
CA LYS A 262 18.08 12.45 -14.23
C LYS A 262 18.86 11.63 -13.21
N LYS A 263 19.65 12.28 -12.33
CA LYS A 263 20.37 11.56 -11.26
C LYS A 263 19.43 10.76 -10.35
N TYR A 264 18.22 11.24 -10.11
CA TYR A 264 17.24 10.53 -9.29
C TYR A 264 16.60 9.33 -10.00
N LEU A 265 16.45 9.39 -11.32
CA LEU A 265 16.05 8.21 -12.11
C LEU A 265 17.17 7.16 -12.15
N GLU A 266 18.43 7.62 -12.27
CA GLU A 266 19.60 6.75 -12.15
C GLU A 266 19.68 6.09 -10.78
N LEU A 267 19.50 6.86 -9.70
CA LEU A 267 19.46 6.34 -8.34
C LEU A 267 18.35 5.30 -8.14
N LEU A 268 17.15 5.57 -8.67
CA LEU A 268 16.04 4.60 -8.62
C LEU A 268 16.41 3.27 -9.28
N LYS A 269 17.03 3.34 -10.45
CA LYS A 269 17.50 2.14 -11.15
C LYS A 269 18.58 1.41 -10.34
N GLN A 270 19.55 2.14 -9.82
CA GLN A 270 20.61 1.58 -8.98
C GLN A 270 20.07 0.90 -7.74
N PHE A 271 19.10 1.48 -7.03
CA PHE A 271 18.45 0.85 -5.87
C PHE A 271 17.86 -0.53 -6.17
N ILE A 272 17.35 -0.74 -7.38
CA ILE A 272 16.80 -2.03 -7.80
C ILE A 272 17.92 -2.98 -8.21
N ASP A 273 18.95 -2.48 -8.87
CA ASP A 273 20.09 -3.27 -9.35
C ASP A 273 20.94 -3.80 -8.18
N ILE A 274 21.22 -2.98 -7.17
CA ILE A 274 22.05 -3.38 -6.01
C ILE A 274 21.40 -4.45 -5.12
N ARG A 275 20.09 -4.69 -5.21
CA ARG A 275 19.46 -5.76 -4.41
C ARG A 275 20.03 -7.14 -4.71
N GLY A 276 20.51 -7.39 -5.91
CA GLY A 276 21.21 -8.61 -6.28
C GLY A 276 22.63 -8.73 -5.73
N MET A 277 23.17 -7.68 -5.09
CA MET A 277 24.53 -7.63 -4.53
C MET A 277 24.61 -8.04 -3.06
N VAL A 278 23.48 -8.30 -2.41
CA VAL A 278 23.43 -8.63 -0.98
C VAL A 278 23.98 -10.05 -0.77
N GLU A 279 25.13 -10.15 -0.09
CA GLU A 279 25.65 -11.44 0.34
C GLU A 279 24.69 -12.07 1.37
N ASN A 280 24.33 -13.32 1.15
CA ASN A 280 23.34 -14.05 1.98
C ASN A 280 21.98 -13.31 2.07
N GLY A 281 21.53 -12.74 0.97
CA GLY A 281 20.21 -12.16 0.85
C GLY A 281 19.09 -13.15 1.16
N THR A 282 17.91 -12.65 1.54
CA THR A 282 16.79 -13.46 2.01
C THR A 282 15.50 -13.18 1.24
N ASP A 283 14.62 -14.16 1.18
CA ASP A 283 13.27 -13.93 0.67
C ASP A 283 12.48 -12.96 1.57
N ASP A 284 12.78 -12.92 2.86
CA ASP A 284 12.16 -12.01 3.82
C ASP A 284 12.35 -10.52 3.44
N ASN A 285 13.49 -10.18 2.85
CA ASN A 285 13.78 -8.83 2.34
C ASN A 285 13.78 -8.72 0.80
N GLN A 286 13.32 -9.73 0.07
CA GLN A 286 13.27 -9.81 -1.39
C GLN A 286 14.64 -9.54 -2.06
N ASP A 287 15.75 -9.90 -1.42
CA ASP A 287 17.12 -9.66 -1.87
C ASP A 287 17.97 -10.92 -2.06
N ARG A 288 17.37 -12.11 -1.94
CA ARG A 288 18.04 -13.39 -2.24
C ARG A 288 18.41 -13.54 -3.71
N ILE A 289 17.57 -13.02 -4.59
CA ILE A 289 17.81 -13.03 -6.04
C ILE A 289 17.53 -11.63 -6.61
N PRO A 290 18.19 -11.22 -7.70
CA PRO A 290 17.93 -9.97 -8.38
C PRO A 290 16.45 -9.81 -8.76
N PHE A 291 15.91 -8.59 -8.67
CA PHE A 291 14.49 -8.35 -8.92
C PHE A 291 14.03 -8.86 -10.30
N ARG A 292 14.85 -8.69 -11.34
CA ARG A 292 14.52 -9.13 -12.72
C ARG A 292 14.38 -10.66 -12.87
N GLN A 293 14.71 -11.41 -11.83
CA GLN A 293 14.52 -12.86 -11.76
C GLN A 293 13.36 -13.27 -10.84
N GLN A 294 12.68 -12.30 -10.20
CA GLN A 294 11.55 -12.57 -9.32
C GLN A 294 10.24 -12.60 -10.12
N TYR A 295 9.43 -13.63 -9.89
CA TYR A 295 8.13 -13.84 -10.58
C TYR A 295 6.97 -14.15 -9.63
N ASN A 296 7.25 -14.32 -8.33
CA ASN A 296 6.28 -14.62 -7.28
C ASN A 296 6.38 -13.60 -6.15
N ALA A 297 5.26 -13.37 -5.45
CA ALA A 297 5.25 -12.58 -4.23
C ALA A 297 5.79 -13.43 -3.06
N MET A 298 6.78 -12.91 -2.33
CA MET A 298 7.42 -13.64 -1.24
C MET A 298 7.91 -12.71 -0.14
N GLY A 299 8.17 -13.29 1.02
CA GLY A 299 8.77 -12.61 2.16
C GLY A 299 7.86 -11.57 2.80
N HIS A 300 8.45 -10.66 3.54
CA HIS A 300 7.74 -9.64 4.30
C HIS A 300 6.84 -8.78 3.40
N ALA A 301 5.54 -8.82 3.62
CA ALA A 301 4.55 -8.32 2.66
C ALA A 301 4.61 -6.79 2.47
N VAL A 302 4.92 -6.01 3.54
CA VAL A 302 5.11 -4.56 3.41
C VAL A 302 6.30 -4.26 2.50
N ARG A 303 7.46 -4.88 2.77
CA ARG A 303 8.69 -4.69 1.98
C ARG A 303 8.46 -5.07 0.52
N ALA A 304 7.79 -6.21 0.29
CA ALA A 304 7.44 -6.70 -1.05
C ALA A 304 6.59 -5.70 -1.83
N ASN A 305 5.46 -5.28 -1.29
CA ASN A 305 4.51 -4.40 -1.98
C ASN A 305 5.09 -3.00 -2.26
N TYR A 306 5.87 -2.46 -1.34
CA TYR A 306 6.57 -1.18 -1.53
C TYR A 306 7.65 -1.29 -2.61
N LEU A 307 8.39 -2.41 -2.64
CA LEU A 307 9.33 -2.70 -3.72
C LEU A 307 8.62 -2.79 -5.07
N TYR A 308 7.52 -3.55 -5.15
CA TYR A 308 6.76 -3.71 -6.40
C TYR A 308 6.19 -2.38 -6.91
N ALA A 309 5.72 -1.53 -5.99
CA ALA A 309 5.29 -0.18 -6.33
C ALA A 309 6.47 0.66 -6.88
N GLY A 310 7.63 0.62 -6.24
CA GLY A 310 8.82 1.34 -6.69
C GLY A 310 9.38 0.84 -8.02
N VAL A 311 9.33 -0.48 -8.26
CA VAL A 311 9.71 -1.06 -9.56
C VAL A 311 8.71 -0.66 -10.65
N ALA A 312 7.41 -0.57 -10.32
CA ALA A 312 6.43 -0.06 -11.27
C ALA A 312 6.70 1.42 -11.61
N ASP A 313 7.13 2.24 -10.63
CA ASP A 313 7.60 3.60 -10.89
C ASP A 313 8.80 3.62 -11.85
N LEU A 314 9.79 2.74 -11.67
CA LEU A 314 10.91 2.64 -12.62
C LEU A 314 10.43 2.25 -14.03
N TYR A 315 9.50 1.30 -14.14
CA TYR A 315 8.91 0.94 -15.43
C TYR A 315 8.22 2.13 -16.11
N LEU A 316 7.44 2.90 -15.36
CA LEU A 316 6.73 4.08 -15.87
C LEU A 316 7.67 5.11 -16.48
N GLU A 317 8.89 5.24 -15.98
CA GLU A 317 9.87 6.22 -16.44
C GLU A 317 10.88 5.65 -17.47
N SER A 318 11.20 4.34 -17.38
CA SER A 318 12.21 3.70 -18.22
C SER A 318 11.65 2.94 -19.43
N GLY A 319 10.43 2.37 -19.29
CA GLY A 319 9.85 1.47 -20.27
C GLY A 319 10.54 0.10 -20.36
N GLU A 320 11.28 -0.31 -19.31
CA GLU A 320 11.99 -1.60 -19.31
C GLU A 320 11.01 -2.78 -19.24
N GLU A 321 10.76 -3.42 -20.37
CA GLU A 321 9.78 -4.50 -20.54
C GLU A 321 9.97 -5.69 -19.59
N GLN A 322 11.23 -5.98 -19.18
CA GLN A 322 11.49 -7.05 -18.23
C GLN A 322 10.84 -6.78 -16.87
N LEU A 323 10.84 -5.53 -16.41
CA LEU A 323 10.19 -5.15 -15.16
C LEU A 323 8.67 -5.38 -15.21
N MET A 324 8.01 -5.03 -16.33
CA MET A 324 6.58 -5.26 -16.49
C MET A 324 6.24 -6.76 -16.52
N LYS A 325 7.08 -7.61 -17.12
CA LYS A 325 6.91 -9.07 -17.07
C LYS A 325 6.95 -9.60 -15.64
N ASN A 326 7.94 -9.16 -14.86
CA ASN A 326 8.07 -9.51 -13.45
C ASN A 326 6.85 -9.04 -12.65
N LEU A 327 6.49 -7.76 -12.75
CA LEU A 327 5.36 -7.15 -12.04
C LEU A 327 4.02 -7.82 -12.37
N THR A 328 3.79 -8.13 -13.63
CA THR A 328 2.56 -8.82 -14.08
C THR A 328 2.47 -10.24 -13.49
N SER A 329 3.59 -10.97 -13.46
CA SER A 329 3.65 -12.32 -12.86
C SER A 329 3.41 -12.27 -11.35
N ILE A 330 4.08 -11.35 -10.65
CA ILE A 330 3.94 -11.13 -9.20
C ILE A 330 2.50 -10.71 -8.87
N TRP A 331 1.93 -9.76 -9.61
CA TRP A 331 0.55 -9.33 -9.43
C TRP A 331 -0.43 -10.50 -9.57
N LYS A 332 -0.25 -11.32 -10.62
CA LYS A 332 -1.09 -12.50 -10.82
C LYS A 332 -0.98 -13.48 -9.65
N ASP A 333 0.22 -13.73 -9.14
CA ASP A 333 0.43 -14.60 -7.98
C ASP A 333 -0.28 -14.06 -6.73
N ILE A 334 -0.20 -12.75 -6.47
CA ILE A 334 -0.91 -12.10 -5.36
C ILE A 334 -2.42 -12.29 -5.51
N VAL A 335 -2.99 -11.80 -6.61
CA VAL A 335 -4.45 -11.68 -6.77
C VAL A 335 -5.14 -13.03 -6.92
N THR A 336 -4.47 -14.03 -7.49
CA THR A 336 -5.09 -15.34 -7.72
C THR A 336 -4.79 -16.38 -6.65
N ARG A 337 -3.85 -16.09 -5.69
CA ARG A 337 -3.36 -17.14 -4.77
C ARG A 337 -3.03 -16.66 -3.35
N LYS A 338 -2.83 -15.34 -3.13
CA LYS A 338 -2.22 -14.83 -1.88
C LYS A 338 -2.92 -13.60 -1.29
N MET A 339 -3.99 -13.14 -1.90
CA MET A 339 -4.79 -12.00 -1.44
C MET A 339 -6.10 -12.47 -0.82
N TYR A 340 -6.48 -11.89 0.30
CA TYR A 340 -7.75 -12.12 0.95
C TYR A 340 -8.91 -11.39 0.28
N ILE A 341 -10.13 -11.82 0.56
CA ILE A 341 -11.35 -11.24 -0.02
C ILE A 341 -11.49 -9.73 0.22
N ASN A 342 -10.99 -9.22 1.34
CA ASN A 342 -11.00 -7.81 1.73
C ASN A 342 -9.82 -7.00 1.17
N GLY A 343 -9.06 -7.54 0.20
CA GLY A 343 -7.89 -6.90 -0.40
C GLY A 343 -6.62 -6.98 0.44
N ALA A 344 -6.68 -7.57 1.65
CA ALA A 344 -5.52 -7.74 2.50
C ALA A 344 -4.53 -8.77 1.96
N CYS A 345 -3.28 -8.66 2.37
CA CYS A 345 -2.21 -9.58 2.00
C CYS A 345 -1.16 -9.70 3.11
N GLY A 346 -0.31 -10.75 3.03
CA GLY A 346 0.68 -11.04 4.07
C GLY A 346 0.11 -11.91 5.17
N ALA A 347 -0.21 -13.16 4.83
CA ALA A 347 -0.95 -14.10 5.66
C ALA A 347 -0.25 -14.50 6.98
N LEU A 348 1.09 -14.52 7.00
CA LEU A 348 1.84 -15.18 8.06
C LEU A 348 2.48 -14.20 9.03
N TYR A 349 2.37 -14.47 10.32
CA TYR A 349 3.21 -13.86 11.35
C TYR A 349 4.66 -14.32 11.18
N ASP A 350 4.88 -15.63 11.17
CA ASP A 350 6.15 -16.28 10.92
C ASP A 350 5.94 -17.50 10.02
N GLY A 351 6.94 -17.85 9.23
CA GLY A 351 6.84 -18.96 8.33
C GLY A 351 8.14 -19.31 7.64
N THR A 352 8.01 -20.11 6.60
CA THR A 352 9.09 -20.53 5.72
C THR A 352 8.79 -20.11 4.30
N SER A 353 9.76 -19.54 3.61
CA SER A 353 9.59 -19.14 2.21
C SER A 353 9.40 -20.38 1.32
N PRO A 354 8.39 -20.40 0.44
CA PRO A 354 8.19 -21.49 -0.50
C PRO A 354 9.30 -21.62 -1.55
N ASP A 355 9.94 -20.51 -1.91
CA ASP A 355 10.95 -20.46 -2.97
C ASP A 355 12.36 -20.79 -2.48
N GLY A 356 12.65 -20.59 -1.20
CA GLY A 356 13.96 -20.83 -0.60
C GLY A 356 14.00 -22.10 0.26
N THR A 357 12.90 -22.82 0.36
CA THR A 357 12.75 -23.96 1.25
C THR A 357 13.41 -25.21 0.69
N ASN A 358 14.32 -25.81 1.44
CA ASN A 358 14.74 -27.18 1.27
C ASN A 358 14.73 -27.90 2.63
N TYR A 359 15.01 -29.19 2.65
CA TYR A 359 14.92 -30.00 3.87
C TYR A 359 16.17 -29.88 4.77
N THR A 360 17.17 -29.11 4.36
CA THR A 360 18.37 -28.84 5.15
C THR A 360 18.13 -27.64 6.07
N PRO A 361 18.21 -27.80 7.42
CA PRO A 361 17.88 -26.72 8.35
C PRO A 361 18.66 -25.40 8.12
N ASP A 362 19.92 -25.49 7.71
CA ASP A 362 20.79 -24.32 7.49
C ASP A 362 20.44 -23.52 6.23
N SER A 363 19.63 -24.09 5.33
CA SER A 363 19.20 -23.46 4.08
C SER A 363 17.71 -23.10 4.04
N ILE A 364 16.97 -23.33 5.12
CA ILE A 364 15.57 -22.91 5.24
C ILE A 364 15.50 -21.40 5.37
N GLN A 365 14.82 -20.76 4.43
CA GLN A 365 14.55 -19.32 4.46
C GLN A 365 13.40 -19.02 5.42
N LYS A 366 13.72 -18.49 6.61
CA LYS A 366 12.73 -17.99 7.56
C LYS A 366 12.23 -16.63 7.11
N VAL A 367 10.92 -16.42 7.19
CA VAL A 367 10.25 -15.18 6.84
C VAL A 367 9.27 -14.77 7.93
N HIS A 368 9.05 -13.48 8.12
CA HIS A 368 8.08 -12.97 9.08
C HIS A 368 7.19 -11.89 8.46
N GLN A 369 5.98 -11.72 8.98
CA GLN A 369 5.00 -10.76 8.48
C GLN A 369 4.80 -10.87 6.95
N SER A 370 4.71 -12.11 6.47
CA SER A 370 5.02 -12.43 5.08
C SER A 370 3.85 -13.00 4.30
N TYR A 371 4.00 -12.99 2.99
CA TYR A 371 3.21 -13.84 2.11
C TYR A 371 3.38 -15.31 2.50
N GLY A 372 2.28 -16.05 2.48
CA GLY A 372 2.28 -17.50 2.62
C GLY A 372 2.55 -18.24 1.31
N ARG A 373 2.47 -19.57 1.36
CA ARG A 373 2.41 -20.40 0.16
C ARG A 373 1.13 -20.08 -0.66
N PRO A 374 1.11 -20.38 -1.95
CA PRO A 374 -0.13 -20.29 -2.72
C PRO A 374 -1.32 -20.95 -1.98
N TYR A 375 -2.42 -20.21 -1.86
CA TYR A 375 -3.67 -20.61 -1.19
C TYR A 375 -3.58 -20.79 0.33
N GLN A 376 -2.50 -20.41 0.99
CA GLN A 376 -2.38 -20.41 2.45
C GLN A 376 -2.91 -19.09 3.01
N LEU A 377 -4.17 -19.07 3.40
CA LEU A 377 -4.89 -17.88 3.83
C LEU A 377 -5.64 -18.12 5.17
N PRO A 378 -4.91 -18.32 6.30
CA PRO A 378 -5.51 -18.51 7.60
C PRO A 378 -6.39 -17.32 8.00
N HIS A 379 -7.51 -17.56 8.69
CA HIS A 379 -8.45 -16.50 9.09
C HIS A 379 -8.05 -15.86 10.42
N SER A 380 -7.92 -16.66 11.47
CA SER A 380 -7.68 -16.17 12.85
C SER A 380 -6.22 -15.74 13.05
N THR A 381 -5.29 -16.41 12.40
CA THR A 381 -3.85 -16.11 12.46
C THR A 381 -3.37 -15.27 11.27
N ALA A 382 -4.28 -14.69 10.51
CA ALA A 382 -3.93 -13.79 9.44
C ALA A 382 -3.18 -12.56 9.98
N HIS A 383 -1.93 -12.36 9.55
CA HIS A 383 -1.19 -11.17 9.92
C HIS A 383 -1.77 -9.94 9.24
N ASN A 384 -1.86 -9.96 7.91
CA ASN A 384 -2.54 -8.93 7.12
C ASN A 384 -2.29 -7.51 7.63
N GLU A 385 -0.99 -7.16 7.74
CA GLU A 385 -0.58 -5.86 8.26
C GLU A 385 -1.19 -4.72 7.45
N THR A 386 -1.73 -3.71 8.13
CA THR A 386 -2.35 -2.55 7.47
C THR A 386 -1.37 -1.86 6.49
N CYS A 387 -0.07 -1.78 6.83
CA CYS A 387 0.94 -1.26 5.90
C CYS A 387 1.11 -2.13 4.64
N ALA A 388 0.96 -3.46 4.75
CA ALA A 388 1.02 -4.34 3.58
C ALA A 388 -0.17 -4.12 2.64
N ASN A 389 -1.37 -3.90 3.21
CA ASN A 389 -2.59 -3.61 2.45
C ASN A 389 -2.48 -2.25 1.72
N ILE A 390 -1.88 -1.25 2.38
CA ILE A 390 -1.55 0.05 1.77
C ILE A 390 -0.52 -0.11 0.65
N GLY A 391 0.53 -0.89 0.88
CA GLY A 391 1.51 -1.21 -0.16
C GLY A 391 0.89 -1.90 -1.39
N ASN A 392 -0.08 -2.80 -1.16
CA ASN A 392 -0.86 -3.44 -2.24
C ASN A 392 -1.67 -2.41 -3.03
N LEU A 393 -2.30 -1.44 -2.37
CA LEU A 393 -2.95 -0.31 -3.03
C LEU A 393 -1.96 0.49 -3.89
N PHE A 394 -0.79 0.86 -3.36
CA PHE A 394 0.22 1.64 -4.10
C PHE A 394 0.74 0.90 -5.33
N PHE A 395 0.96 -0.40 -5.22
CA PHE A 395 1.37 -1.23 -6.34
C PHE A 395 0.28 -1.26 -7.43
N ASN A 396 -0.97 -1.50 -7.04
CA ASN A 396 -2.09 -1.56 -8.00
C ASN A 396 -2.36 -0.20 -8.66
N TRP A 397 -2.22 0.91 -7.95
CA TRP A 397 -2.36 2.23 -8.55
C TRP A 397 -1.34 2.47 -9.67
N ARG A 398 -0.09 2.09 -9.47
CA ARG A 398 0.96 2.23 -10.49
C ARG A 398 0.76 1.29 -11.68
N MET A 399 0.27 0.08 -11.42
CA MET A 399 -0.12 -0.84 -12.49
C MET A 399 -1.31 -0.29 -13.30
N LEU A 400 -2.25 0.41 -12.66
CA LEU A 400 -3.31 1.16 -13.34
C LEU A 400 -2.71 2.27 -14.22
N GLU A 401 -1.80 3.09 -13.69
CA GLU A 401 -1.12 4.15 -14.46
C GLU A 401 -0.35 3.58 -15.67
N ALA A 402 0.26 2.41 -15.53
CA ALA A 402 1.00 1.74 -16.59
C ALA A 402 0.10 1.16 -17.70
N THR A 403 -1.08 0.67 -17.36
CA THR A 403 -1.87 -0.18 -18.28
C THR A 403 -3.22 0.42 -18.68
N GLY A 404 -3.78 1.30 -17.84
CA GLY A 404 -5.14 1.81 -17.99
C GLY A 404 -6.23 0.74 -17.83
N ASP A 405 -5.95 -0.37 -17.13
CA ASP A 405 -6.88 -1.50 -16.94
C ASP A 405 -7.55 -1.42 -15.55
N ALA A 406 -8.88 -1.34 -15.55
CA ALA A 406 -9.72 -1.16 -14.36
C ALA A 406 -9.55 -2.24 -13.28
N LYS A 407 -9.10 -3.44 -13.64
CA LYS A 407 -8.86 -4.52 -12.66
C LYS A 407 -7.91 -4.12 -11.53
N TYR A 408 -6.99 -3.19 -11.78
CA TYR A 408 -6.11 -2.65 -10.74
C TYR A 408 -6.84 -1.63 -9.85
N ALA A 409 -7.74 -0.82 -10.43
CA ALA A 409 -8.60 0.07 -9.65
C ALA A 409 -9.60 -0.69 -8.76
N ASP A 410 -10.02 -1.89 -9.17
CA ASP A 410 -10.85 -2.78 -8.34
C ASP A 410 -10.13 -3.20 -7.04
N ILE A 411 -8.82 -3.49 -7.13
CA ILE A 411 -8.02 -3.81 -5.93
C ILE A 411 -7.81 -2.56 -5.05
N VAL A 412 -7.57 -1.40 -5.66
CA VAL A 412 -7.48 -0.12 -4.93
C VAL A 412 -8.76 0.14 -4.14
N GLU A 413 -9.92 0.00 -4.77
CA GLU A 413 -11.22 0.16 -4.11
C GLU A 413 -11.42 -0.86 -2.99
N ASN A 414 -11.14 -2.14 -3.26
CA ASN A 414 -11.29 -3.21 -2.27
C ASN A 414 -10.41 -2.96 -1.03
N CYS A 415 -9.15 -2.59 -1.21
CA CYS A 415 -8.26 -2.25 -0.09
C CYS A 415 -8.78 -1.05 0.70
N LEU A 416 -9.19 0.04 0.02
CA LEU A 416 -9.67 1.26 0.67
C LEU A 416 -10.90 1.01 1.53
N TYR A 417 -11.93 0.37 0.97
CA TYR A 417 -13.20 0.19 1.65
C TYR A 417 -13.19 -0.90 2.73
N ASN A 418 -12.21 -1.79 2.73
CA ASN A 418 -12.17 -2.92 3.65
C ASN A 418 -10.90 -2.93 4.51
N SER A 419 -9.78 -3.45 4.01
CA SER A 419 -8.60 -3.74 4.84
C SER A 419 -7.84 -2.50 5.32
N ILE A 420 -7.88 -1.36 4.60
CA ILE A 420 -7.23 -0.13 5.03
C ILE A 420 -8.12 0.63 6.00
N LEU A 421 -9.40 0.81 5.66
CA LEU A 421 -10.34 1.53 6.52
C LEU A 421 -10.59 0.79 7.85
N CYS A 422 -10.50 -0.56 7.86
CA CYS A 422 -10.51 -1.35 9.09
C CYS A 422 -9.34 -0.99 10.02
N GLY A 423 -8.23 -0.50 9.50
CA GLY A 423 -7.04 -0.12 10.27
C GLY A 423 -7.23 1.06 11.22
N ILE A 424 -8.34 1.80 11.12
CA ILE A 424 -8.66 2.95 11.98
C ILE A 424 -10.09 2.82 12.54
N SER A 425 -10.30 3.27 13.77
CA SER A 425 -11.63 3.30 14.39
C SER A 425 -12.55 4.34 13.75
N LEU A 426 -13.85 4.20 13.95
CA LEU A 426 -14.85 5.11 13.40
C LEU A 426 -14.72 6.53 13.99
N ASP A 427 -14.30 6.64 15.25
CA ASP A 427 -13.97 7.91 15.92
C ASP A 427 -12.63 8.52 15.44
N GLY A 428 -11.78 7.74 14.74
CA GLY A 428 -10.52 8.20 14.17
C GLY A 428 -9.33 8.24 15.14
N GLU A 429 -9.44 7.71 16.37
CA GLU A 429 -8.40 7.84 17.39
C GLU A 429 -7.58 6.58 17.65
N LYS A 430 -8.11 5.40 17.26
CA LYS A 430 -7.51 4.10 17.56
C LYS A 430 -7.23 3.29 16.31
N TYR A 431 -6.28 2.39 16.38
CA TYR A 431 -5.73 1.70 15.22
C TYR A 431 -5.59 0.20 15.44
N PHE A 432 -5.78 -0.58 14.37
CA PHE A 432 -5.33 -1.96 14.25
C PHE A 432 -3.97 -2.03 13.53
N TYR A 433 -3.12 -2.92 13.99
CA TYR A 433 -1.91 -3.31 13.26
C TYR A 433 -2.23 -4.38 12.22
N THR A 434 -2.96 -5.41 12.61
CA THR A 434 -3.33 -6.58 11.81
C THR A 434 -4.83 -6.63 11.54
N ASN A 435 -5.22 -7.30 10.46
CA ASN A 435 -6.60 -7.36 9.99
C ASN A 435 -7.03 -8.83 9.79
N PRO A 436 -7.33 -9.58 10.88
CA PRO A 436 -7.81 -10.97 10.80
C PRO A 436 -9.20 -11.03 10.16
N LEU A 437 -9.57 -12.22 9.65
CA LEU A 437 -10.91 -12.47 9.11
C LEU A 437 -11.77 -13.29 10.07
N ARG A 438 -11.20 -13.69 11.17
CA ARG A 438 -11.91 -14.29 12.31
C ARG A 438 -11.23 -13.91 13.62
N MET A 439 -12.01 -13.51 14.60
CA MET A 439 -11.60 -13.26 15.96
C MET A 439 -12.55 -14.03 16.89
N SER A 440 -12.00 -14.89 17.72
CA SER A 440 -12.77 -15.63 18.74
C SER A 440 -12.00 -15.62 20.05
N ASP A 441 -12.76 -15.56 21.15
CA ASP A 441 -12.20 -15.64 22.50
C ASP A 441 -11.88 -17.09 22.91
N GLU A 442 -12.52 -18.07 22.26
CA GLU A 442 -12.30 -19.51 22.49
C GLU A 442 -10.93 -19.99 22.00
N LEU A 443 -10.24 -19.22 21.15
CA LEU A 443 -8.93 -19.61 20.61
C LEU A 443 -7.82 -19.40 21.65
N PRO A 444 -7.15 -20.46 22.12
CA PRO A 444 -6.23 -20.42 23.27
C PRO A 444 -4.80 -19.96 22.90
N TYR A 445 -4.65 -18.98 22.01
CA TYR A 445 -3.35 -18.43 21.66
C TYR A 445 -3.33 -16.90 21.73
N THR A 446 -2.17 -16.36 22.02
CA THR A 446 -1.92 -14.91 22.01
C THR A 446 -1.05 -14.56 20.82
N LEU A 447 -1.55 -13.67 19.98
CA LEU A 447 -0.77 -13.10 18.88
C LEU A 447 0.00 -11.86 19.35
N ARG A 448 1.02 -11.49 18.60
CA ARG A 448 1.91 -10.37 18.95
C ARG A 448 1.18 -9.02 19.10
N TRP A 449 0.16 -8.77 18.29
CA TRP A 449 -0.51 -7.49 18.21
C TRP A 449 -1.82 -7.48 18.99
N PRO A 450 -2.27 -6.31 19.48
CA PRO A 450 -3.54 -6.20 20.21
C PRO A 450 -4.72 -6.72 19.39
N LYS A 451 -5.66 -7.41 20.05
CA LYS A 451 -6.93 -7.83 19.45
C LYS A 451 -7.94 -6.68 19.34
N GLU A 452 -7.72 -5.59 20.05
CA GLU A 452 -8.53 -4.36 20.02
C GLU A 452 -7.75 -3.21 19.42
N ARG A 453 -8.45 -2.21 18.88
CA ARG A 453 -7.81 -0.97 18.44
C ARG A 453 -7.29 -0.16 19.61
N THR A 454 -6.09 0.38 19.48
CA THR A 454 -5.43 1.17 20.52
C THR A 454 -4.92 2.51 19.97
N LYS A 455 -4.81 3.54 20.83
CA LYS A 455 -4.26 4.85 20.42
C LYS A 455 -2.78 4.74 20.07
N TYR A 456 -2.03 3.90 20.78
CA TYR A 456 -0.61 3.67 20.53
C TYR A 456 -0.29 2.19 20.42
N ILE A 457 0.53 1.85 19.45
CA ILE A 457 1.07 0.50 19.20
C ILE A 457 2.59 0.63 19.23
N SER A 458 3.30 -0.27 19.93
CA SER A 458 4.76 -0.20 20.10
C SER A 458 5.55 -0.18 18.77
N CYS A 459 4.98 -0.70 17.68
CA CYS A 459 5.43 -0.50 16.31
C CYS A 459 4.43 0.42 15.61
N PHE A 460 4.70 1.73 15.60
CA PHE A 460 3.72 2.74 15.19
C PHE A 460 3.73 3.03 13.69
N CYS A 461 4.20 2.10 12.86
CA CYS A 461 4.28 2.31 11.41
C CYS A 461 2.90 2.35 10.71
N CYS A 462 1.92 1.54 11.17
CA CYS A 462 0.60 1.44 10.55
C CYS A 462 -0.30 2.66 10.79
N PRO A 463 -0.43 3.24 12.00
CA PRO A 463 -1.31 4.38 12.24
C PRO A 463 -1.04 5.58 11.31
N PRO A 464 0.16 6.18 11.22
CA PRO A 464 0.40 7.30 10.32
C PRO A 464 0.36 6.90 8.84
N ASN A 465 0.64 5.63 8.50
CA ASN A 465 0.50 5.14 7.13
C ASN A 465 -0.98 5.07 6.72
N THR A 466 -1.86 4.60 7.61
CA THR A 466 -3.31 4.61 7.41
C THR A 466 -3.81 6.04 7.24
N LEU A 467 -3.37 6.92 8.13
CA LEU A 467 -3.79 8.31 8.14
C LEU A 467 -3.43 9.02 6.82
N ARG A 468 -2.17 8.96 6.36
CA ARG A 468 -1.78 9.59 5.10
C ARG A 468 -2.53 9.02 3.90
N THR A 469 -2.72 7.69 3.85
CA THR A 469 -3.40 7.04 2.72
C THR A 469 -4.88 7.44 2.63
N LEU A 470 -5.57 7.52 3.77
CA LEU A 470 -6.98 7.92 3.81
C LEU A 470 -7.16 9.44 3.62
N CYS A 471 -6.25 10.28 4.13
CA CYS A 471 -6.24 11.72 3.86
C CYS A 471 -5.99 12.06 2.38
N GLU A 472 -5.43 11.13 1.62
CA GLU A 472 -5.16 11.25 0.19
C GLU A 472 -6.12 10.41 -0.68
N ALA A 473 -7.12 9.74 -0.09
CA ALA A 473 -8.02 8.83 -0.81
C ALA A 473 -8.72 9.49 -2.02
N GLN A 474 -9.00 10.80 -1.96
CA GLN A 474 -9.58 11.57 -3.08
C GLN A 474 -8.68 11.58 -4.32
N ASN A 475 -7.37 11.45 -4.17
CA ASN A 475 -6.44 11.46 -5.30
C ASN A 475 -6.60 10.20 -6.18
N TYR A 476 -7.15 9.11 -5.63
CA TYR A 476 -7.45 7.87 -6.37
C TYR A 476 -8.82 7.90 -7.07
N ALA A 477 -9.65 8.93 -6.84
CA ALA A 477 -10.95 9.02 -7.48
C ALA A 477 -10.85 9.22 -9.00
N TYR A 478 -9.78 9.87 -9.44
CA TYR A 478 -9.56 10.15 -10.86
C TYR A 478 -8.13 9.84 -11.29
N ALA A 479 -7.99 9.54 -12.58
CA ALA A 479 -6.72 9.57 -13.29
C ALA A 479 -6.94 10.27 -14.63
N ILE A 480 -5.88 10.78 -15.22
CA ILE A 480 -5.94 11.52 -16.49
C ILE A 480 -5.00 10.92 -17.52
N SER A 481 -5.46 10.88 -18.78
CA SER A 481 -4.60 10.65 -19.94
C SER A 481 -4.56 11.93 -20.80
N LYS A 482 -3.85 11.86 -21.91
CA LYS A 482 -3.79 12.98 -22.86
C LYS A 482 -5.19 13.43 -23.34
N ASP A 483 -6.11 12.48 -23.50
CA ASP A 483 -7.39 12.71 -24.18
C ASP A 483 -8.61 12.35 -23.32
N ALA A 484 -8.42 11.81 -22.11
CA ALA A 484 -9.52 11.33 -21.29
C ALA A 484 -9.29 11.51 -19.78
N ILE A 485 -10.41 11.55 -19.08
CA ILE A 485 -10.51 11.48 -17.62
C ILE A 485 -11.04 10.11 -17.25
N TYR A 486 -10.40 9.44 -16.34
CA TYR A 486 -10.81 8.15 -15.80
C TYR A 486 -11.39 8.34 -14.41
N VAL A 487 -12.66 7.97 -14.22
CA VAL A 487 -13.34 7.96 -12.93
C VAL A 487 -13.16 6.58 -12.32
N ASN A 488 -12.32 6.48 -11.28
CA ASN A 488 -11.89 5.22 -10.68
C ASN A 488 -12.63 4.91 -9.37
N LEU A 489 -12.89 5.92 -8.53
CA LEU A 489 -13.67 5.77 -7.31
C LEU A 489 -14.89 6.68 -7.36
N PHE A 490 -15.96 6.21 -6.73
CA PHE A 490 -17.20 6.95 -6.63
C PHE A 490 -17.39 7.47 -5.20
N GLY A 491 -17.90 8.69 -5.09
CA GLY A 491 -18.15 9.38 -3.82
C GLY A 491 -18.51 10.84 -4.07
N GLU A 492 -19.21 11.46 -3.14
CA GLU A 492 -19.61 12.89 -3.23
C GLU A 492 -18.35 13.76 -3.26
N ASN A 493 -18.01 14.34 -4.43
CA ASN A 493 -16.81 15.14 -4.59
C ASN A 493 -16.88 16.17 -5.70
N THR A 494 -15.90 17.08 -5.73
CA THR A 494 -15.62 17.92 -6.88
C THR A 494 -14.20 17.71 -7.38
N PHE A 495 -14.03 17.70 -8.70
CA PHE A 495 -12.74 17.61 -9.37
C PHE A 495 -12.54 18.77 -10.33
N THR A 496 -11.54 19.62 -10.06
CA THR A 496 -11.20 20.79 -10.90
C THR A 496 -9.89 20.53 -11.65
N PHE A 497 -9.92 20.65 -12.95
CA PHE A 497 -8.77 20.35 -13.82
C PHE A 497 -8.85 21.10 -15.15
N LYS A 498 -7.80 20.98 -15.98
CA LYS A 498 -7.71 21.59 -17.32
C LYS A 498 -7.44 20.51 -18.36
N PRO A 499 -8.47 19.91 -18.97
CA PRO A 499 -8.31 18.78 -19.90
C PRO A 499 -7.41 19.08 -21.11
N ASP A 500 -7.48 20.31 -21.62
CA ASP A 500 -6.71 20.81 -22.76
C ASP A 500 -5.51 21.69 -22.36
N GLY A 501 -5.16 21.69 -21.06
CA GLY A 501 -4.12 22.54 -20.47
C GLY A 501 -4.48 24.04 -20.37
N LYS A 502 -5.62 24.48 -20.93
CA LYS A 502 -6.02 25.90 -21.01
C LYS A 502 -7.35 26.19 -20.32
N ASN A 503 -8.37 25.43 -20.65
CA ASN A 503 -9.72 25.65 -20.17
C ASN A 503 -10.01 24.83 -18.91
N GLU A 504 -10.33 25.52 -17.83
CA GLU A 504 -10.71 24.89 -16.57
C GLU A 504 -12.13 24.34 -16.62
N MET A 505 -12.29 23.12 -16.18
CA MET A 505 -13.55 22.43 -15.97
C MET A 505 -13.62 21.87 -14.55
N THR A 506 -14.80 21.92 -13.93
CA THR A 506 -15.07 21.26 -12.66
C THR A 506 -16.19 20.25 -12.85
N LEU A 507 -15.91 19.00 -12.53
CA LEU A 507 -16.89 17.91 -12.40
C LEU A 507 -17.28 17.79 -10.93
N ALA A 508 -18.59 17.54 -10.68
CA ALA A 508 -19.07 17.09 -9.38
C ALA A 508 -19.63 15.68 -9.50
N GLN A 509 -19.34 14.81 -8.56
CA GLN A 509 -20.06 13.57 -8.35
C GLN A 509 -21.07 13.74 -7.24
N HIS A 510 -22.33 13.40 -7.50
CA HIS A 510 -23.42 13.33 -6.52
C HIS A 510 -23.86 11.90 -6.36
N THR A 511 -23.66 11.31 -5.17
CA THR A 511 -23.92 9.91 -4.92
C THR A 511 -23.93 9.57 -3.43
N GLN A 512 -24.69 8.53 -3.08
CA GLN A 512 -24.62 7.88 -1.76
C GLN A 512 -23.76 6.60 -1.79
N TYR A 513 -22.90 6.44 -2.81
CA TYR A 513 -21.97 5.32 -2.88
C TYR A 513 -21.07 5.25 -1.62
N PRO A 514 -20.84 4.08 -1.00
CA PRO A 514 -21.08 2.71 -1.48
C PRO A 514 -22.47 2.15 -1.07
N TRP A 515 -23.37 2.98 -0.56
CA TRP A 515 -24.68 2.54 -0.06
C TRP A 515 -25.74 2.47 -1.15
N ASP A 516 -25.62 3.32 -2.17
CA ASP A 516 -26.50 3.37 -3.34
C ASP A 516 -25.67 3.10 -4.63
N ASN A 517 -26.37 2.72 -5.67
CA ASN A 517 -25.83 2.28 -6.95
C ASN A 517 -25.80 3.39 -8.02
N LYS A 518 -26.26 4.60 -7.70
CA LYS A 518 -26.40 5.69 -8.65
C LYS A 518 -25.35 6.79 -8.44
N VAL A 519 -24.74 7.21 -9.52
CA VAL A 519 -23.78 8.33 -9.55
C VAL A 519 -24.22 9.34 -10.61
N LEU A 520 -24.32 10.59 -10.24
CA LEU A 520 -24.50 11.70 -11.16
C LEU A 520 -23.21 12.48 -11.28
N LEU A 521 -22.65 12.57 -12.50
CA LEU A 521 -21.51 13.43 -12.76
C LEU A 521 -22.00 14.70 -13.47
N GLU A 522 -21.91 15.83 -12.81
CA GLU A 522 -22.31 17.12 -13.33
C GLU A 522 -21.12 18.00 -13.70
N VAL A 523 -21.16 18.67 -14.84
CA VAL A 523 -20.23 19.75 -15.18
C VAL A 523 -20.69 21.04 -14.50
N VAL A 524 -20.22 21.29 -13.29
CA VAL A 524 -20.64 22.46 -12.49
C VAL A 524 -19.97 23.76 -12.94
N LYS A 525 -18.80 23.68 -13.58
CA LYS A 525 -18.05 24.83 -14.10
C LYS A 525 -17.36 24.49 -15.42
N ALA A 526 -17.63 25.31 -16.44
CA ALA A 526 -16.88 25.36 -17.68
C ALA A 526 -17.12 26.71 -18.34
N LYS A 527 -16.07 27.53 -18.52
CA LYS A 527 -16.20 28.84 -19.20
C LYS A 527 -16.52 28.69 -20.68
N LYS A 528 -15.98 27.64 -21.30
CA LYS A 528 -16.25 27.26 -22.70
C LYS A 528 -16.44 25.74 -22.72
N ALA A 529 -17.19 25.27 -23.73
CA ALA A 529 -17.35 23.83 -23.90
C ALA A 529 -16.00 23.15 -24.18
N VAL A 530 -15.74 22.04 -23.49
CA VAL A 530 -14.45 21.31 -23.48
C VAL A 530 -14.66 19.94 -24.11
N ASN A 531 -13.86 19.63 -25.13
CA ASN A 531 -13.84 18.28 -25.71
C ASN A 531 -12.95 17.38 -24.86
N THR A 532 -13.54 16.34 -24.30
CA THR A 532 -12.77 15.29 -23.60
C THR A 532 -13.63 14.03 -23.50
N VAL A 533 -12.97 12.90 -23.31
CA VAL A 533 -13.62 11.62 -23.02
C VAL A 533 -13.68 11.44 -21.50
N ILE A 534 -14.86 11.11 -20.98
CA ILE A 534 -15.00 10.69 -19.57
C ILE A 534 -15.15 9.18 -19.58
N LYS A 535 -14.18 8.48 -18.99
CA LYS A 535 -14.19 7.04 -18.85
C LYS A 535 -14.65 6.65 -17.45
N LEU A 536 -15.77 5.92 -17.38
CA LEU A 536 -16.37 5.47 -16.11
C LEU A 536 -15.97 4.02 -15.86
N ARG A 537 -15.37 3.74 -14.70
CA ARG A 537 -15.02 2.37 -14.33
C ARG A 537 -16.26 1.52 -14.13
N ILE A 538 -16.24 0.31 -14.63
CA ILE A 538 -17.18 -0.75 -14.29
C ILE A 538 -16.53 -1.57 -13.18
N PRO A 539 -17.00 -1.48 -11.91
CA PRO A 539 -16.43 -2.26 -10.82
C PRO A 539 -16.52 -3.76 -11.08
N GLY A 540 -15.50 -4.53 -10.71
CA GLY A 540 -15.45 -5.97 -10.93
C GLY A 540 -16.58 -6.77 -10.26
N TRP A 541 -17.21 -6.22 -9.23
CA TRP A 541 -18.39 -6.81 -8.56
C TRP A 541 -19.70 -6.55 -9.34
N CYS A 542 -19.73 -5.61 -10.29
CA CYS A 542 -20.91 -5.18 -11.04
C CYS A 542 -21.00 -5.94 -12.36
N ARG A 543 -22.20 -6.46 -12.68
CA ARG A 543 -22.45 -7.14 -13.96
C ARG A 543 -23.02 -6.21 -15.02
N GLU A 544 -23.99 -5.39 -14.62
CA GLU A 544 -24.74 -4.53 -15.54
C GLU A 544 -24.66 -3.07 -15.09
N VAL A 545 -24.52 -2.20 -16.06
CA VAL A 545 -24.47 -0.75 -15.87
C VAL A 545 -25.34 -0.06 -16.90
N ASN A 546 -25.90 1.09 -16.52
CA ASN A 546 -26.62 1.96 -17.44
C ASN A 546 -25.99 3.35 -17.42
N VAL A 547 -25.89 3.97 -18.59
CA VAL A 547 -25.35 5.32 -18.72
C VAL A 547 -26.26 6.16 -19.61
N SER A 548 -26.50 7.42 -19.18
CA SER A 548 -27.19 8.40 -19.99
C SER A 548 -26.53 9.77 -19.84
N VAL A 549 -26.68 10.61 -20.88
CA VAL A 549 -26.21 12.01 -20.87
C VAL A 549 -27.41 12.91 -21.05
N ASN A 550 -27.62 13.83 -20.13
CA ASN A 550 -28.77 14.75 -20.13
C ASN A 550 -30.13 14.02 -20.28
N GLY A 551 -30.25 12.85 -19.63
CA GLY A 551 -31.44 12.02 -19.67
C GLY A 551 -31.57 11.10 -20.90
N CYS A 552 -30.71 11.26 -21.91
CA CYS A 552 -30.70 10.40 -23.09
C CYS A 552 -29.76 9.22 -22.90
N PRO A 553 -30.21 7.96 -23.00
CA PRO A 553 -29.32 6.80 -23.00
C PRO A 553 -28.28 6.91 -24.11
N VAL A 554 -27.03 6.57 -23.79
CA VAL A 554 -25.94 6.59 -24.77
C VAL A 554 -25.39 5.18 -24.97
N PRO A 555 -25.13 4.76 -26.22
CA PRO A 555 -24.42 3.54 -26.47
C PRO A 555 -22.98 3.67 -25.95
N TYR A 556 -22.42 2.58 -25.50
CA TYR A 556 -21.04 2.57 -25.01
C TYR A 556 -20.31 1.29 -25.39
N ASP A 557 -19.01 1.44 -25.59
CA ASP A 557 -18.08 0.32 -25.71
C ASP A 557 -17.39 0.09 -24.37
N ARG A 558 -17.09 -1.14 -24.07
CA ARG A 558 -16.31 -1.56 -22.89
C ARG A 558 -14.87 -1.81 -23.31
N GLU A 559 -13.96 -1.03 -22.75
CA GLU A 559 -12.54 -1.22 -22.99
C GLU A 559 -11.80 -1.23 -21.66
N LYS A 560 -11.03 -2.29 -21.39
CA LYS A 560 -10.23 -2.45 -20.17
C LYS A 560 -11.01 -2.16 -18.87
N GLY A 561 -12.29 -2.53 -18.84
CA GLY A 561 -13.17 -2.32 -17.69
C GLY A 561 -13.72 -0.90 -17.53
N TYR A 562 -13.65 -0.06 -18.56
CA TYR A 562 -14.24 1.27 -18.61
C TYR A 562 -15.29 1.41 -19.69
N ILE A 563 -16.21 2.35 -19.45
CA ILE A 563 -17.13 2.89 -20.46
C ILE A 563 -16.60 4.25 -20.89
N ALA A 564 -16.46 4.49 -22.19
CA ALA A 564 -16.05 5.76 -22.74
C ALA A 564 -17.29 6.61 -23.14
N VAL A 565 -17.44 7.77 -22.51
CA VAL A 565 -18.47 8.74 -22.86
C VAL A 565 -17.80 9.95 -23.52
N ASN A 566 -17.96 10.04 -24.83
CA ASN A 566 -17.42 11.13 -25.64
C ASN A 566 -18.34 12.34 -25.55
N GLY A 567 -17.78 13.55 -25.37
CA GLY A 567 -18.61 14.75 -25.28
C GLY A 567 -17.86 16.05 -25.49
N LYS A 568 -18.63 17.06 -25.86
CA LYS A 568 -18.25 18.48 -25.79
C LYS A 568 -18.98 19.07 -24.60
N TRP A 569 -18.35 18.97 -23.46
CA TRP A 569 -18.93 19.24 -22.14
C TRP A 569 -19.06 20.74 -21.87
N LYS A 570 -20.24 21.17 -21.43
CA LYS A 570 -20.54 22.52 -20.98
C LYS A 570 -21.19 22.52 -19.60
N LYS A 571 -21.19 23.64 -18.92
CA LYS A 571 -21.85 23.77 -17.61
C LYS A 571 -23.31 23.30 -17.69
N GLY A 572 -23.72 22.47 -16.73
CA GLY A 572 -25.05 21.88 -16.62
C GLY A 572 -25.23 20.56 -17.34
N ASP A 573 -24.22 20.06 -18.09
CA ASP A 573 -24.28 18.70 -18.62
C ASP A 573 -24.14 17.67 -17.50
N VAL A 574 -24.96 16.61 -17.56
CA VAL A 574 -25.04 15.57 -16.52
C VAL A 574 -24.90 14.20 -17.16
N ILE A 575 -23.98 13.40 -16.66
CA ILE A 575 -23.92 11.95 -16.90
C ILE A 575 -24.61 11.28 -15.72
N THR A 576 -25.63 10.46 -16.00
CA THR A 576 -26.22 9.55 -15.02
C THR A 576 -25.62 8.16 -15.24
N TYR A 577 -25.01 7.60 -14.20
CA TYR A 577 -24.41 6.29 -14.21
C TYR A 577 -25.01 5.45 -13.09
N SER A 578 -25.51 4.26 -13.41
CA SER A 578 -26.05 3.33 -12.42
C SER A 578 -25.47 1.93 -12.61
N MET A 579 -25.20 1.25 -11.49
CA MET A 579 -24.53 -0.03 -11.39
C MET A 579 -25.44 -1.05 -10.72
N GLU A 580 -25.50 -2.29 -11.23
CA GLU A 580 -26.22 -3.35 -10.52
C GLU A 580 -25.51 -3.69 -9.20
N MET A 581 -26.05 -3.17 -8.08
CA MET A 581 -25.49 -3.40 -6.74
C MET A 581 -26.39 -4.36 -5.94
N ARG A 582 -26.08 -5.63 -6.02
CA ARG A 582 -26.78 -6.69 -5.28
C ARG A 582 -25.89 -7.28 -4.19
N THR A 583 -26.51 -7.83 -3.16
CA THR A 583 -25.81 -8.68 -2.18
C THR A 583 -25.42 -9.99 -2.85
N ARG A 584 -24.20 -10.43 -2.65
CA ARG A 584 -23.62 -11.65 -3.22
C ARG A 584 -23.11 -12.53 -2.10
N ILE A 585 -23.41 -13.80 -2.18
CA ILE A 585 -22.78 -14.86 -1.39
C ILE A 585 -21.62 -15.38 -2.25
N VAL A 586 -20.42 -15.38 -1.70
CA VAL A 586 -19.16 -15.67 -2.43
C VAL A 586 -18.45 -16.82 -1.75
N GLU A 587 -17.90 -17.72 -2.53
CA GLU A 587 -17.04 -18.82 -2.09
C GLU A 587 -15.59 -18.59 -2.49
N ALA A 588 -14.63 -19.18 -1.76
CA ALA A 588 -13.24 -19.17 -2.11
C ALA A 588 -12.87 -20.31 -3.07
N ASN A 589 -11.71 -20.16 -3.74
CA ASN A 589 -11.11 -21.26 -4.49
C ASN A 589 -10.96 -22.50 -3.55
N PRO A 590 -11.38 -23.70 -3.94
CA PRO A 590 -11.35 -24.89 -3.08
C PRO A 590 -9.94 -25.31 -2.62
N LEU A 591 -8.87 -24.72 -3.20
CA LEU A 591 -7.49 -24.90 -2.72
C LEU A 591 -7.17 -24.06 -1.47
N VAL A 592 -8.03 -23.10 -1.10
CA VAL A 592 -7.94 -22.40 0.18
C VAL A 592 -8.62 -23.27 1.23
N GLU A 593 -7.81 -24.03 1.97
CA GLU A 593 -8.31 -25.05 2.91
C GLU A 593 -9.15 -24.45 4.03
N GLU A 594 -8.75 -23.28 4.54
CA GLU A 594 -9.41 -22.59 5.64
C GLU A 594 -10.83 -22.10 5.28
N SER A 595 -11.11 -21.81 4.00
CA SER A 595 -12.43 -21.35 3.54
C SER A 595 -13.25 -22.46 2.88
N ARG A 596 -12.80 -23.72 2.92
CA ARG A 596 -13.52 -24.84 2.28
C ARG A 596 -14.88 -25.05 2.93
N GLY A 597 -15.96 -25.05 2.14
CA GLY A 597 -17.32 -25.20 2.63
C GLY A 597 -17.83 -23.97 3.39
N GLN A 598 -17.17 -22.82 3.24
CA GLN A 598 -17.58 -21.55 3.81
C GLN A 598 -17.88 -20.53 2.72
N VAL A 599 -18.69 -19.55 3.08
CA VAL A 599 -19.06 -18.42 2.23
C VAL A 599 -18.86 -17.10 2.97
N ALA A 600 -18.62 -16.04 2.20
CA ALA A 600 -18.59 -14.66 2.68
C ALA A 600 -19.70 -13.86 1.99
N VAL A 601 -20.11 -12.75 2.60
CA VAL A 601 -21.17 -11.87 2.08
C VAL A 601 -20.56 -10.54 1.62
N GLN A 602 -20.93 -10.13 0.41
CA GLN A 602 -20.45 -8.87 -0.19
C GLN A 602 -21.61 -8.10 -0.82
N ARG A 603 -21.62 -6.75 -0.64
CA ARG A 603 -22.52 -5.86 -1.37
C ARG A 603 -21.76 -4.65 -1.91
N GLY A 604 -21.78 -4.47 -3.23
CA GLY A 604 -20.91 -3.48 -3.86
C GLY A 604 -19.43 -3.73 -3.52
N PRO A 605 -18.67 -2.71 -3.11
CA PRO A 605 -17.27 -2.85 -2.72
C PRO A 605 -17.08 -3.38 -1.29
N ILE A 606 -18.14 -3.45 -0.49
CA ILE A 606 -18.08 -3.75 0.95
C ILE A 606 -18.15 -5.26 1.21
N ILE A 607 -17.21 -5.76 2.00
CA ILE A 607 -17.24 -7.09 2.61
C ILE A 607 -17.94 -6.97 3.96
N TYR A 608 -18.78 -7.95 4.30
CA TYR A 608 -19.54 -8.00 5.54
C TYR A 608 -19.03 -9.08 6.46
N CYS A 609 -19.24 -8.90 7.76
CA CYS A 609 -18.90 -9.88 8.79
C CYS A 609 -20.02 -9.98 9.82
N ALA A 610 -20.12 -11.13 10.48
CA ALA A 610 -20.83 -11.26 11.73
C ALA A 610 -19.97 -10.70 12.87
N GLU A 611 -20.59 -10.01 13.84
CA GLU A 611 -19.94 -9.53 15.07
C GLU A 611 -20.82 -9.84 16.26
N SER A 612 -20.24 -10.32 17.36
CA SER A 612 -20.98 -10.84 18.51
C SER A 612 -22.04 -9.90 19.10
N PRO A 613 -21.88 -8.55 19.14
CA PRO A 613 -22.95 -7.65 19.60
C PRO A 613 -24.26 -7.69 18.81
N ASP A 614 -24.25 -8.21 17.58
CA ASP A 614 -25.44 -8.32 16.72
C ASP A 614 -26.07 -9.74 16.74
N LEU A 615 -25.54 -10.67 17.53
CA LEU A 615 -25.93 -12.08 17.54
C LEU A 615 -26.81 -12.45 18.74
N GLY A 616 -26.85 -11.60 19.78
CA GLY A 616 -27.61 -11.87 20.99
C GLY A 616 -27.04 -13.05 21.78
N ASP A 617 -27.79 -14.16 21.81
CA ASP A 617 -27.44 -15.42 22.49
C ASP A 617 -26.77 -16.45 21.54
N ILE A 618 -26.59 -16.11 20.28
CA ILE A 618 -26.02 -17.03 19.28
C ILE A 618 -24.47 -16.99 19.36
N ASP A 619 -23.88 -18.17 19.51
CA ASP A 619 -22.41 -18.31 19.34
C ASP A 619 -22.03 -18.09 17.88
N ILE A 620 -21.00 -17.29 17.67
CA ILE A 620 -20.53 -16.92 16.32
C ILE A 620 -20.07 -18.13 15.50
N ASP A 621 -19.60 -19.19 16.15
CA ASP A 621 -19.13 -20.41 15.51
C ASP A 621 -20.27 -21.37 15.13
N ASP A 622 -21.47 -21.15 15.62
CA ASP A 622 -22.65 -21.94 15.29
C ASP A 622 -23.45 -21.43 14.08
N ILE A 623 -23.08 -20.26 13.55
CA ILE A 623 -23.75 -19.66 12.40
C ILE A 623 -23.38 -20.40 11.11
N ALA A 624 -24.40 -20.74 10.30
CA ALA A 624 -24.22 -21.24 8.94
C ALA A 624 -25.17 -20.52 7.96
N ILE A 625 -24.69 -20.17 6.78
CA ILE A 625 -25.44 -19.40 5.79
C ILE A 625 -26.02 -20.33 4.73
N PRO A 626 -27.36 -20.43 4.58
CA PRO A 626 -27.99 -21.04 3.40
C PRO A 626 -27.58 -20.24 2.15
N VAL A 627 -27.14 -20.94 1.10
CA VAL A 627 -26.64 -20.30 -0.12
C VAL A 627 -27.70 -19.51 -0.91
N ASP A 628 -28.97 -19.73 -0.60
CA ASP A 628 -30.14 -19.02 -1.15
C ASP A 628 -30.65 -17.89 -0.25
N THR A 629 -29.97 -17.61 0.87
CA THR A 629 -30.37 -16.53 1.79
C THR A 629 -30.41 -15.19 1.05
N LYS A 630 -31.52 -14.49 1.24
CA LYS A 630 -31.69 -13.11 0.75
C LYS A 630 -31.43 -12.14 1.87
N PHE A 631 -30.30 -11.48 1.81
CA PHE A 631 -29.97 -10.41 2.74
C PHE A 631 -30.63 -9.10 2.34
N THR A 632 -31.30 -8.46 3.29
CA THR A 632 -31.97 -7.17 3.14
C THR A 632 -31.08 -6.06 3.69
N PRO A 633 -30.76 -5.01 2.91
CA PRO A 633 -30.04 -3.84 3.40
C PRO A 633 -30.86 -3.07 4.44
N VAL A 634 -30.26 -2.75 5.59
CA VAL A 634 -30.87 -1.97 6.68
C VAL A 634 -29.90 -0.87 7.12
N GLU A 635 -30.41 0.33 7.39
CA GLU A 635 -29.59 1.41 7.92
C GLU A 635 -29.35 1.20 9.41
N VAL A 636 -28.09 1.34 9.83
CA VAL A 636 -27.68 1.25 11.24
C VAL A 636 -26.71 2.37 11.57
N VAL A 637 -26.59 2.65 12.88
CA VAL A 637 -25.59 3.59 13.41
C VAL A 637 -24.68 2.84 14.36
N ILE A 638 -23.37 2.84 14.07
CA ILE A 638 -22.34 2.28 14.94
C ILE A 638 -21.36 3.41 15.27
N ASP A 639 -21.15 3.67 16.54
CA ASP A 639 -20.26 4.73 17.03
C ASP A 639 -20.46 6.07 16.30
N GLY A 640 -21.73 6.51 16.18
CA GLY A 640 -22.11 7.75 15.51
C GLY A 640 -22.05 7.74 13.97
N SER A 641 -21.55 6.67 13.36
CA SER A 641 -21.41 6.56 11.89
C SER A 641 -22.58 5.80 11.29
N ARG A 642 -23.24 6.37 10.27
CA ARG A 642 -24.30 5.70 9.51
C ARG A 642 -23.68 4.72 8.51
N MET A 643 -24.30 3.54 8.39
CA MET A 643 -23.91 2.54 7.41
C MET A 643 -25.06 1.60 7.07
N ILE A 644 -24.90 0.85 5.99
CA ILE A 644 -25.84 -0.19 5.62
C ILE A 644 -25.32 -1.53 6.13
N ALA A 645 -26.05 -2.13 7.05
CA ALA A 645 -25.94 -3.51 7.48
C ALA A 645 -26.81 -4.42 6.60
N LEU A 646 -26.65 -5.72 6.75
CA LEU A 646 -27.42 -6.73 6.02
C LEU A 646 -28.12 -7.66 7.00
N GLU A 647 -29.45 -7.73 6.97
CA GLU A 647 -30.21 -8.68 7.75
C GLU A 647 -30.66 -9.87 6.88
N GLY A 648 -30.47 -11.07 7.39
CA GLY A 648 -30.84 -12.30 6.70
C GLY A 648 -31.01 -13.47 7.61
N GLU A 649 -31.79 -14.46 7.12
CA GLU A 649 -32.01 -15.70 7.83
C GLU A 649 -30.81 -16.63 7.67
N VAL A 650 -30.34 -17.16 8.79
CA VAL A 650 -29.25 -18.13 8.88
C VAL A 650 -29.70 -19.38 9.62
N VAL A 651 -28.93 -20.43 9.50
CA VAL A 651 -29.07 -21.63 10.31
C VAL A 651 -28.14 -21.54 11.50
N VAL A 652 -28.69 -21.67 12.70
CA VAL A 652 -27.91 -21.81 13.93
C VAL A 652 -27.83 -23.29 14.28
N ARG A 653 -26.61 -23.78 14.44
CA ARG A 653 -26.37 -25.18 14.81
C ARG A 653 -26.63 -25.38 16.30
N ASP A 654 -26.83 -26.64 16.67
CA ASP A 654 -27.14 -27.00 18.05
C ASP A 654 -25.99 -26.65 19.02
N GLU A 655 -26.33 -25.92 20.08
CA GLU A 655 -25.46 -25.51 21.18
C GLU A 655 -24.93 -26.65 22.07
N GLU A 656 -25.16 -27.93 21.72
CA GLU A 656 -24.57 -29.00 22.50
C GLU A 656 -23.07 -28.83 22.60
N THR A 657 -22.62 -28.49 23.81
CA THR A 657 -21.21 -28.29 24.11
C THR A 657 -20.40 -29.50 23.64
N TRP A 658 -19.25 -29.25 23.07
CA TRP A 658 -18.30 -30.28 22.65
C TRP A 658 -17.82 -31.18 23.78
N LYS A 659 -18.13 -30.83 25.06
CA LYS A 659 -17.83 -31.61 26.27
C LYS A 659 -16.38 -32.12 26.33
N GLY A 660 -15.43 -31.33 25.84
CA GLY A 660 -14.01 -31.70 25.76
C GLY A 660 -13.67 -32.70 24.66
N GLN A 661 -14.60 -33.02 23.75
CA GLN A 661 -14.32 -33.87 22.59
C GLN A 661 -13.80 -33.07 21.40
N LEU A 662 -12.84 -33.61 20.68
CA LEU A 662 -12.34 -33.02 19.44
C LEU A 662 -13.23 -33.36 18.23
N TYR A 663 -13.92 -34.48 18.28
CA TYR A 663 -14.82 -34.99 17.22
C TYR A 663 -16.13 -35.47 17.84
N ARG A 664 -17.26 -35.21 17.17
CA ARG A 664 -18.59 -35.72 17.54
C ARG A 664 -19.39 -36.07 16.29
N GLU A 665 -20.46 -36.82 16.45
CA GLU A 665 -21.46 -37.01 15.41
C GLU A 665 -22.14 -35.69 15.06
N VAL A 666 -22.45 -35.49 13.78
CA VAL A 666 -23.10 -34.27 13.31
C VAL A 666 -24.51 -34.17 13.92
N SER A 667 -24.78 -33.08 14.64
CA SER A 667 -26.12 -32.78 15.12
C SER A 667 -27.04 -32.40 13.96
N ARG A 668 -28.28 -32.88 14.00
CA ARG A 668 -29.34 -32.54 13.05
C ARG A 668 -30.30 -31.46 13.56
N LYS A 669 -30.13 -31.01 14.79
CA LYS A 669 -30.92 -29.91 15.31
C LYS A 669 -30.38 -28.61 14.79
N ASN A 670 -31.18 -27.92 14.01
CA ASN A 670 -30.88 -26.61 13.44
C ASN A 670 -32.08 -25.71 13.70
N GLU A 671 -31.79 -24.47 14.08
CA GLU A 671 -32.79 -23.42 14.22
C GLU A 671 -32.53 -22.34 13.13
N ARG A 672 -33.57 -21.75 12.60
CA ARG A 672 -33.48 -20.60 11.72
C ARG A 672 -33.61 -19.32 12.53
N ARG A 673 -32.66 -18.43 12.40
CA ARG A 673 -32.63 -17.16 13.12
C ARG A 673 -32.26 -16.03 12.13
N THR A 674 -32.79 -14.85 12.37
CA THR A 674 -32.35 -13.66 11.63
C THR A 674 -31.18 -13.05 12.36
N ILE A 675 -30.08 -12.81 11.64
CA ILE A 675 -28.91 -12.10 12.16
C ILE A 675 -28.65 -10.85 11.32
N ARG A 676 -27.80 -9.98 11.87
CA ARG A 676 -27.28 -8.80 11.19
C ARG A 676 -25.79 -8.96 10.92
N LEU A 677 -25.39 -8.70 9.66
CA LEU A 677 -24.00 -8.58 9.25
C LEU A 677 -23.66 -7.10 9.08
N ILE A 678 -22.51 -6.67 9.58
CA ILE A 678 -22.03 -5.30 9.46
C ILE A 678 -20.87 -5.20 8.46
N PRO A 679 -20.57 -4.00 7.91
CA PRO A 679 -19.37 -3.80 7.12
C PRO A 679 -18.11 -4.19 7.88
N TYR A 680 -17.23 -4.97 7.26
CA TYR A 680 -15.97 -5.44 7.86
C TYR A 680 -15.11 -4.32 8.46
N TYR A 681 -15.05 -3.15 7.82
CA TYR A 681 -14.26 -2.04 8.36
C TYR A 681 -14.79 -1.51 9.70
N ALA A 682 -16.05 -1.80 10.05
CA ALA A 682 -16.71 -1.26 11.22
C ALA A 682 -16.61 -2.16 12.47
N TRP A 683 -16.18 -3.42 12.34
CA TRP A 683 -16.07 -4.32 13.49
C TRP A 683 -15.10 -3.80 14.56
N GLY A 684 -15.30 -4.19 15.82
CA GLY A 684 -14.45 -3.82 16.95
C GLY A 684 -14.54 -2.34 17.35
N ASN A 685 -15.60 -1.61 16.96
CA ASN A 685 -15.85 -0.23 17.43
C ASN A 685 -16.82 -0.16 18.62
N ARG A 686 -17.41 -1.30 19.00
CA ARG A 686 -18.36 -1.41 20.14
C ARG A 686 -17.74 -2.08 21.36
N GLY A 687 -16.41 -2.00 21.51
CA GLY A 687 -15.64 -2.69 22.55
C GLY A 687 -15.12 -4.05 22.08
N LYS A 688 -14.67 -4.87 23.02
CA LYS A 688 -14.20 -6.23 22.76
C LYS A 688 -15.33 -7.06 22.16
N SER A 689 -15.08 -7.67 21.03
CA SER A 689 -16.07 -8.50 20.31
C SER A 689 -15.39 -9.61 19.53
N GLU A 690 -16.15 -10.66 19.23
CA GLU A 690 -15.79 -11.70 18.28
C GLU A 690 -16.29 -11.31 16.89
N MET A 691 -15.62 -11.79 15.85
CA MET A 691 -15.96 -11.46 14.47
C MET A 691 -15.59 -12.59 13.53
N THR A 692 -16.43 -12.82 12.50
CA THR A 692 -16.07 -13.70 11.38
C THR A 692 -16.59 -13.18 10.05
N VAL A 693 -15.76 -13.27 9.02
CA VAL A 693 -16.10 -12.96 7.61
C VAL A 693 -16.59 -14.21 6.90
N TRP A 694 -15.97 -15.35 7.19
CA TRP A 694 -16.29 -16.63 6.56
C TRP A 694 -17.14 -17.48 7.47
N MET A 695 -18.28 -17.92 6.96
CA MET A 695 -19.26 -18.73 7.70
C MET A 695 -19.58 -20.00 6.90
N PRO A 696 -19.80 -21.15 7.56
CA PRO A 696 -20.18 -22.38 6.90
C PRO A 696 -21.38 -22.19 5.96
N ALA A 697 -21.32 -22.84 4.80
CA ALA A 697 -22.41 -22.84 3.82
C ALA A 697 -23.39 -23.99 4.08
N VAL A 698 -24.69 -23.76 3.85
CA VAL A 698 -25.75 -24.77 3.79
C VAL A 698 -26.36 -24.75 2.38
N TYR A 699 -26.31 -25.89 1.68
CA TYR A 699 -26.81 -26.07 0.31
C TYR A 699 -28.23 -26.66 0.31
#